data_6ae877a189aa2b2321a69fcf7a717b99
#
_entry.id   6ae877a189aa2b2321a69fcf7a717b99
#
_cell.length_a   1.000
_cell.length_b   1.000
_cell.length_c   1.000
_cell.angle_alpha   90.00
_cell.angle_beta   90.00
_cell.angle_gamma   90.00
#
_symmetry.space_group_name_H-M   'P 1'
#
loop_
_entity.id
_entity.type
_entity.pdbx_description
1 polymer ?
#
loop_
_entity_poly.entity_id
_entity_poly.type
_entity_poly.pdbx_seq_one_letter_code
_entity_poly.pdbx_strand_id
1 'polypeptide(L)'
;MKGYISGGLCQLKHLQHLDLYNNNLRGSLPWCFGNLTSLQVLHLSSNQFSGNISSLRALTSLQVLDLSSNQFSGNISHLRALTSLQDLDLYSNQFSGNISPLRALTSIQELILSDNHFQIPISLEPFFNHSKLKYFGGYNNQIYADTAESHFSITPKFQLNSLVLSGCRDCVTFPKFLYHQHDLSCVDLSHNNLTGEFPNWLLDNNTNLYELYLVNNSLTGPLHLPTHSHQNLGSLDISKNFFHGNIPKQVGAYLPMLSTLNISINDFDGRIPSSIGDMKELSFLDLSYNKLSGEIPEHLAKSCINLQYLVLSNNSLEGQIFSAANFNLKYLMRLQLDGNQFIGKIPECLSNSSSYLRGLYLCDNHLSGRIPSWLGNMSELVDLTMPNNHLEGPIPPEFCQLQNLEVLNLAENNISGDLPSRFSPPKIQQVHLSKNKLEGQLKDAFFNSSSLVTLDLGYNHFNGGIPNWIGRLSNLTYLILTHNNLEGEVPQVCNLKRLRLIDLSHNNFSGKIPHCLDMTALHGDFSTATEPMRNEEMVEFTTKNTIYSYPKSVAPMRKEETVEFTTKKTSYPYQGRILTYMSGVDLSCNKLTGEIPHQIGNLTRIHALNLSYNNLTGSIPWTFSNLEQIESLDLSHNNLNGKIPQNITDLFCLAVFSVAYNNLSGKTPERIAQFGTFEESSYQGNPLLCGLPLPKSCGSPPLAPKAATDNDEDINFMDMDIFYISFTVSYIVVVLTIAIVLYVNPYWRRTWFDLVETWMTSCYYFIIDHLPKGFRH
;
A
#
# COMPACT_ATOMS: atom_id res chain seq x y z
N MET A 1 8.93 -8.78 36.84
CA MET A 1 8.64 -10.08 37.52
C MET A 1 8.07 -11.06 36.50
N LYS A 2 8.23 -12.39 36.71
CA LYS A 2 7.62 -13.44 35.84
C LYS A 2 6.85 -14.43 36.72
N GLY A 3 5.68 -14.92 36.26
CA GLY A 3 4.93 -15.98 36.92
C GLY A 3 3.50 -15.60 37.23
N TYR A 4 2.99 -16.14 38.30
CA TYR A 4 1.60 -15.94 38.76
C TYR A 4 1.58 -15.11 40.05
N ILE A 5 0.49 -14.38 40.30
CA ILE A 5 0.30 -13.72 41.60
C ILE A 5 0.08 -14.80 42.64
N SER A 6 0.87 -14.75 43.71
CA SER A 6 0.74 -15.67 44.85
C SER A 6 -0.52 -15.34 45.65
N GLY A 7 -1.27 -16.38 46.07
CA GLY A 7 -2.37 -16.21 47.04
C GLY A 7 -1.95 -15.62 48.40
N GLY A 8 -0.68 -15.64 48.73
CA GLY A 8 -0.14 -14.94 49.92
C GLY A 8 -0.39 -13.42 49.95
N LEU A 9 -0.47 -12.78 48.76
CA LEU A 9 -0.80 -11.37 48.64
C LEU A 9 -2.16 -11.04 49.29
N CYS A 10 -3.12 -11.96 49.23
CA CYS A 10 -4.47 -11.77 49.78
C CYS A 10 -4.53 -11.69 51.31
N GLN A 11 -3.42 -11.95 52.03
CA GLN A 11 -3.32 -11.75 53.48
C GLN A 11 -3.13 -10.28 53.86
N LEU A 12 -2.75 -9.43 52.90
CA LEU A 12 -2.47 -8.01 53.12
C LEU A 12 -3.76 -7.17 53.14
N LYS A 13 -4.68 -7.44 54.06
CA LYS A 13 -6.04 -6.85 54.09
C LYS A 13 -6.07 -5.32 54.21
N HIS A 14 -4.99 -4.69 54.69
CA HIS A 14 -4.85 -3.24 54.84
C HIS A 14 -4.12 -2.58 53.65
N LEU A 15 -3.82 -3.34 52.60
CA LEU A 15 -3.19 -2.82 51.39
C LEU A 15 -4.13 -1.83 50.72
N GLN A 16 -3.65 -0.61 50.51
CA GLN A 16 -4.39 0.46 49.83
C GLN A 16 -3.96 0.66 48.38
N HIS A 17 -2.68 0.43 48.08
CA HIS A 17 -2.10 0.60 46.75
C HIS A 17 -1.36 -0.66 46.33
N LEU A 18 -1.70 -1.18 45.17
CA LEU A 18 -1.00 -2.30 44.53
C LEU A 18 -0.66 -1.93 43.11
N ASP A 19 0.62 -1.83 42.83
CA ASP A 19 1.13 -1.54 41.48
C ASP A 19 2.06 -2.67 41.04
N LEU A 20 1.65 -3.34 39.96
CA LEU A 20 2.37 -4.42 39.30
C LEU A 20 2.57 -4.11 37.78
N TYR A 21 2.48 -2.84 37.39
CA TYR A 21 2.63 -2.35 36.04
C TYR A 21 3.92 -2.85 35.37
N ASN A 22 3.83 -3.10 34.05
CA ASN A 22 4.95 -3.43 33.18
C ASN A 22 5.82 -4.59 33.69
N ASN A 23 5.19 -5.76 33.83
CA ASN A 23 5.86 -7.00 34.21
C ASN A 23 5.52 -8.13 33.20
N ASN A 24 5.96 -9.35 33.50
CA ASN A 24 5.63 -10.53 32.71
C ASN A 24 4.82 -11.53 33.58
N LEU A 25 3.82 -11.00 34.30
CA LEU A 25 2.91 -11.76 35.12
C LEU A 25 1.79 -12.34 34.26
N ARG A 26 1.35 -13.58 34.55
CA ARG A 26 0.38 -14.32 33.72
C ARG A 26 -0.67 -15.06 34.55
N GLY A 27 -1.71 -15.52 33.86
CA GLY A 27 -2.81 -16.30 34.43
C GLY A 27 -3.91 -15.44 34.99
N SER A 28 -4.88 -16.04 35.69
CA SER A 28 -6.04 -15.34 36.26
C SER A 28 -5.73 -14.72 37.62
N LEU A 29 -6.50 -13.67 37.96
CA LEU A 29 -6.45 -13.10 39.30
C LEU A 29 -6.91 -14.15 40.32
N PRO A 30 -6.17 -14.29 41.46
CA PRO A 30 -6.60 -15.21 42.53
C PRO A 30 -8.00 -14.88 43.03
N TRP A 31 -8.83 -15.89 43.30
CA TRP A 31 -10.17 -15.68 43.83
C TRP A 31 -10.23 -14.88 45.14
N CYS A 32 -9.16 -14.95 45.94
CA CYS A 32 -9.01 -14.25 47.19
C CYS A 32 -8.71 -12.75 47.08
N PHE A 33 -8.49 -12.23 45.86
CA PHE A 33 -8.31 -10.80 45.61
C PHE A 33 -9.42 -9.95 46.23
N GLY A 34 -10.64 -10.46 46.23
CA GLY A 34 -11.79 -9.81 46.87
C GLY A 34 -11.62 -9.57 48.39
N ASN A 35 -10.65 -10.18 49.05
CA ASN A 35 -10.34 -9.93 50.48
C ASN A 35 -9.57 -8.63 50.72
N LEU A 36 -9.02 -7.99 49.69
CA LEU A 36 -8.28 -6.75 49.76
C LEU A 36 -9.22 -5.53 49.79
N THR A 37 -10.19 -5.51 50.69
CA THR A 37 -11.28 -4.53 50.71
C THR A 37 -10.85 -3.10 51.01
N SER A 38 -9.64 -2.89 51.53
CA SER A 38 -9.04 -1.57 51.75
C SER A 38 -8.37 -0.98 50.50
N LEU A 39 -8.31 -1.74 49.39
CA LEU A 39 -7.58 -1.34 48.20
C LEU A 39 -8.28 -0.15 47.53
N GLN A 40 -7.53 0.91 47.28
CA GLN A 40 -7.98 2.14 46.64
C GLN A 40 -7.41 2.26 45.20
N VAL A 41 -6.19 1.78 44.96
CA VAL A 41 -5.50 1.86 43.70
C VAL A 41 -4.98 0.48 43.30
N LEU A 42 -5.35 0.02 42.09
CA LEU A 42 -4.88 -1.22 41.52
C LEU A 42 -4.40 -1.02 40.07
N HIS A 43 -3.08 -1.11 39.89
CA HIS A 43 -2.45 -1.09 38.57
C HIS A 43 -1.88 -2.46 38.21
N LEU A 44 -2.45 -3.11 37.19
CA LEU A 44 -2.01 -4.41 36.67
C LEU A 44 -1.61 -4.33 35.18
N SER A 45 -1.55 -3.13 34.63
CA SER A 45 -1.36 -2.91 33.20
C SER A 45 -0.04 -3.44 32.65
N SER A 46 0.00 -3.69 31.34
CA SER A 46 1.19 -4.19 30.63
C SER A 46 1.74 -5.49 31.22
N ASN A 47 0.90 -6.52 31.27
CA ASN A 47 1.20 -7.87 31.72
C ASN A 47 0.54 -8.92 30.78
N GLN A 48 0.48 -10.19 31.20
CA GLN A 48 -0.15 -11.30 30.47
C GLN A 48 -1.29 -11.92 31.30
N PHE A 49 -1.97 -11.12 32.10
CA PHE A 49 -3.12 -11.60 32.87
C PHE A 49 -4.27 -11.98 31.96
N SER A 50 -5.02 -13.03 32.32
CA SER A 50 -6.11 -13.58 31.53
C SER A 50 -7.31 -13.97 32.39
N GLY A 51 -8.42 -14.36 31.74
CA GLY A 51 -9.64 -14.77 32.41
C GLY A 51 -10.51 -13.58 32.86
N ASN A 52 -11.51 -13.83 33.71
CA ASN A 52 -12.46 -12.81 34.13
C ASN A 52 -12.02 -12.06 35.41
N ILE A 53 -12.67 -10.94 35.66
CA ILE A 53 -12.38 -10.05 36.80
C ILE A 53 -13.40 -10.17 37.95
N SER A 54 -14.09 -11.30 38.06
CA SER A 54 -15.15 -11.51 39.08
C SER A 54 -14.63 -11.37 40.53
N SER A 55 -13.37 -11.69 40.78
CA SER A 55 -12.71 -11.53 42.07
C SER A 55 -12.63 -10.07 42.57
N LEU A 56 -12.73 -9.08 41.67
CA LEU A 56 -12.63 -7.66 42.03
C LEU A 56 -13.94 -7.11 42.61
N ARG A 57 -15.10 -7.83 42.52
CA ARG A 57 -16.43 -7.33 42.91
C ARG A 57 -16.49 -6.78 44.34
N ALA A 58 -15.72 -7.30 45.27
CA ALA A 58 -15.76 -6.92 46.66
C ALA A 58 -14.91 -5.66 47.01
N LEU A 59 -14.10 -5.13 46.07
CA LEU A 59 -13.19 -4.02 46.27
C LEU A 59 -13.90 -2.67 46.19
N THR A 60 -14.95 -2.47 46.97
CA THR A 60 -15.82 -1.28 46.90
C THR A 60 -15.12 0.05 47.28
N SER A 61 -13.94 0.00 47.89
CA SER A 61 -13.11 1.18 48.21
C SER A 61 -12.25 1.63 47.01
N LEU A 62 -12.24 0.87 45.88
CA LEU A 62 -11.37 1.13 44.77
C LEU A 62 -11.75 2.44 44.08
N GLN A 63 -10.76 3.29 43.85
CA GLN A 63 -10.87 4.57 43.17
C GLN A 63 -10.25 4.54 41.80
N VAL A 64 -9.12 3.83 41.66
CA VAL A 64 -8.39 3.68 40.40
C VAL A 64 -8.21 2.20 40.10
N LEU A 65 -8.64 1.81 38.89
CA LEU A 65 -8.46 0.45 38.35
C LEU A 65 -7.90 0.52 36.96
N ASP A 66 -6.64 0.11 36.80
CA ASP A 66 -5.96 -0.03 35.52
C ASP A 66 -5.62 -1.51 35.25
N LEU A 67 -6.31 -2.08 34.25
CA LEU A 67 -6.11 -3.44 33.76
C LEU A 67 -5.58 -3.45 32.33
N SER A 68 -5.18 -2.31 31.79
CA SER A 68 -4.87 -2.13 30.37
C SER A 68 -3.73 -3.04 29.89
N SER A 69 -3.70 -3.31 28.57
CA SER A 69 -2.68 -4.12 27.92
C SER A 69 -2.44 -5.48 28.58
N ASN A 70 -3.50 -6.30 28.61
CA ASN A 70 -3.54 -7.65 29.14
C ASN A 70 -4.37 -8.58 28.24
N GLN A 71 -4.75 -9.75 28.72
CA GLN A 71 -5.58 -10.75 28.04
C GLN A 71 -6.87 -11.05 28.84
N PHE A 72 -7.34 -10.11 29.64
CA PHE A 72 -8.60 -10.27 30.39
C PHE A 72 -9.77 -10.39 29.44
N SER A 73 -10.76 -11.21 29.82
CA SER A 73 -11.91 -11.51 28.96
C SER A 73 -13.22 -11.63 29.73
N GLY A 74 -14.34 -11.77 29.01
CA GLY A 74 -15.68 -11.87 29.58
C GLY A 74 -16.34 -10.51 29.78
N ASN A 75 -17.47 -10.49 30.52
CA ASN A 75 -18.23 -9.27 30.73
C ASN A 75 -17.83 -8.54 32.03
N ILE A 76 -18.19 -7.27 32.09
CA ILE A 76 -17.83 -6.35 33.19
C ILE A 76 -18.96 -6.16 34.22
N SER A 77 -19.94 -7.06 34.28
CA SER A 77 -21.11 -6.95 35.19
C SER A 77 -20.71 -6.83 36.67
N HIS A 78 -19.60 -7.37 37.03
CA HIS A 78 -19.06 -7.34 38.41
C HIS A 78 -18.61 -5.94 38.85
N LEU A 79 -18.18 -5.07 37.90
CA LEU A 79 -17.72 -3.72 38.19
C LEU A 79 -18.81 -2.80 38.72
N ARG A 80 -20.11 -3.12 38.51
CA ARG A 80 -21.23 -2.29 38.99
C ARG A 80 -21.22 -2.02 40.50
N ALA A 81 -20.53 -2.84 41.27
CA ALA A 81 -20.43 -2.70 42.73
C ALA A 81 -19.35 -1.66 43.16
N LEU A 82 -18.45 -1.28 42.26
CA LEU A 82 -17.28 -0.42 42.55
C LEU A 82 -17.65 1.06 42.42
N THR A 83 -18.67 1.52 43.14
CA THR A 83 -19.22 2.88 42.99
C THR A 83 -18.29 4.02 43.38
N SER A 84 -17.16 3.72 44.02
CA SER A 84 -16.12 4.68 44.39
C SER A 84 -15.13 4.95 43.26
N LEU A 85 -15.18 4.15 42.14
CA LEU A 85 -14.28 4.31 41.03
C LEU A 85 -14.38 5.70 40.42
N GLN A 86 -13.20 6.30 40.23
CA GLN A 86 -12.98 7.58 39.53
C GLN A 86 -12.31 7.34 38.18
N ASP A 87 -11.36 6.43 38.12
CA ASP A 87 -10.60 6.12 36.91
C ASP A 87 -10.66 4.63 36.63
N LEU A 88 -11.13 4.27 35.43
CA LEU A 88 -11.25 2.88 34.93
C LEU A 88 -10.59 2.77 33.57
N ASP A 89 -9.48 2.04 33.50
CA ASP A 89 -8.78 1.74 32.27
C ASP A 89 -8.79 0.22 31.99
N LEU A 90 -9.49 -0.16 30.90
CA LEU A 90 -9.59 -1.53 30.39
C LEU A 90 -8.96 -1.67 29.00
N TYR A 91 -8.18 -0.68 28.54
CA TYR A 91 -7.59 -0.62 27.21
C TYR A 91 -6.85 -1.91 26.83
N SER A 92 -7.00 -2.31 25.56
CA SER A 92 -6.29 -3.45 24.98
C SER A 92 -6.41 -4.74 25.79
N ASN A 93 -7.62 -5.32 25.77
CA ASN A 93 -8.00 -6.59 26.37
C ASN A 93 -8.99 -7.35 25.47
N GLN A 94 -9.63 -8.39 26.00
CA GLN A 94 -10.63 -9.21 25.31
C GLN A 94 -12.00 -9.13 26.01
N PHE A 95 -12.31 -8.04 26.70
CA PHE A 95 -13.61 -7.85 27.35
C PHE A 95 -14.72 -7.74 26.30
N SER A 96 -15.93 -8.18 26.65
CA SER A 96 -17.07 -8.22 25.74
C SER A 96 -18.40 -7.92 26.44
N GLY A 97 -19.47 -7.77 25.65
CA GLY A 97 -20.81 -7.46 26.12
C GLY A 97 -21.09 -5.96 26.23
N ASN A 98 -22.26 -5.60 26.75
CA ASN A 98 -22.66 -4.21 26.84
C ASN A 98 -22.07 -3.48 28.06
N ILE A 99 -22.00 -2.16 27.96
CA ILE A 99 -21.42 -1.27 28.99
C ILE A 99 -22.44 -0.79 30.03
N SER A 100 -23.70 -1.24 29.97
CA SER A 100 -24.75 -0.82 30.90
C SER A 100 -24.42 -1.05 32.39
N PRO A 101 -23.65 -2.06 32.79
CA PRO A 101 -23.22 -2.19 34.20
C PRO A 101 -22.48 -0.98 34.76
N LEU A 102 -21.78 -0.21 33.90
CA LEU A 102 -21.04 0.99 34.29
C LEU A 102 -21.94 2.19 34.65
N ARG A 103 -23.25 2.12 34.32
CA ARG A 103 -24.24 3.15 34.71
C ARG A 103 -24.24 3.43 36.22
N ALA A 104 -23.87 2.44 37.04
CA ALA A 104 -23.80 2.58 38.50
C ALA A 104 -22.61 3.37 39.00
N LEU A 105 -21.58 3.58 38.18
CA LEU A 105 -20.28 4.18 38.56
C LEU A 105 -20.33 5.70 38.42
N THR A 106 -21.21 6.36 39.18
CA THR A 106 -21.46 7.81 39.04
C THR A 106 -20.30 8.72 39.48
N SER A 107 -19.27 8.16 40.11
CA SER A 107 -18.05 8.87 40.53
C SER A 107 -16.99 8.94 39.41
N ILE A 108 -17.19 8.23 38.30
CA ILE A 108 -16.20 8.06 37.26
C ILE A 108 -15.89 9.41 36.59
N GLN A 109 -14.59 9.68 36.38
CA GLN A 109 -14.04 10.84 35.72
C GLN A 109 -13.36 10.43 34.40
N GLU A 110 -12.65 9.30 34.42
CA GLU A 110 -11.96 8.76 33.26
C GLU A 110 -12.41 7.32 33.00
N LEU A 111 -12.85 7.05 31.75
CA LEU A 111 -13.34 5.75 31.32
C LEU A 111 -12.73 5.38 29.99
N ILE A 112 -11.85 4.37 30.00
CA ILE A 112 -11.15 3.92 28.81
C ILE A 112 -11.47 2.46 28.57
N LEU A 113 -12.16 2.20 27.45
CA LEU A 113 -12.65 0.89 27.04
C LEU A 113 -12.04 0.45 25.69
N SER A 114 -11.23 1.26 25.06
CA SER A 114 -10.72 1.07 23.70
C SER A 114 -9.97 -0.27 23.53
N ASP A 115 -9.94 -0.79 22.29
CA ASP A 115 -9.34 -2.09 21.94
C ASP A 115 -9.90 -3.27 22.76
N ASN A 116 -11.19 -3.48 22.63
CA ASN A 116 -11.92 -4.59 23.23
C ASN A 116 -13.06 -5.08 22.30
N HIS A 117 -13.99 -5.84 22.82
CA HIS A 117 -15.18 -6.33 22.12
C HIS A 117 -16.49 -5.86 22.77
N PHE A 118 -16.48 -4.67 23.38
CA PHE A 118 -17.67 -4.09 24.00
C PHE A 118 -18.69 -3.64 22.97
N GLN A 119 -19.98 -3.72 23.34
CA GLN A 119 -21.08 -3.09 22.63
C GLN A 119 -21.34 -1.71 23.23
N ILE A 120 -20.99 -0.65 22.49
CA ILE A 120 -21.05 0.75 22.95
C ILE A 120 -22.08 1.50 22.12
N PRO A 121 -23.17 2.04 22.73
CA PRO A 121 -24.09 2.93 22.00
C PRO A 121 -23.40 4.27 21.72
N ILE A 122 -23.53 4.77 20.50
CA ILE A 122 -22.89 6.05 20.11
C ILE A 122 -23.45 7.24 20.90
N SER A 123 -24.68 7.16 21.38
CA SER A 123 -25.31 8.21 22.18
C SER A 123 -24.72 8.38 23.58
N LEU A 124 -23.95 7.40 24.08
CA LEU A 124 -23.47 7.32 25.47
C LEU A 124 -24.59 7.46 26.54
N GLU A 125 -25.86 7.09 26.22
CA GLU A 125 -27.01 7.20 27.10
C GLU A 125 -26.76 6.61 28.51
N PRO A 126 -26.07 5.47 28.67
CA PRO A 126 -25.83 4.91 30.01
C PRO A 126 -25.12 5.89 30.97
N PHE A 127 -24.44 6.90 30.47
CA PHE A 127 -23.65 7.84 31.25
C PHE A 127 -24.30 9.22 31.45
N PHE A 128 -25.49 9.50 30.94
CA PHE A 128 -26.13 10.83 31.03
C PHE A 128 -26.24 11.39 32.46
N ASN A 129 -26.25 10.54 33.45
CA ASN A 129 -26.25 10.95 34.87
C ASN A 129 -24.90 11.10 35.54
N HIS A 130 -23.78 10.89 34.78
CA HIS A 130 -22.41 10.96 35.29
C HIS A 130 -21.86 12.38 35.22
N SER A 131 -22.13 13.22 36.23
CA SER A 131 -21.73 14.63 36.20
C SER A 131 -20.21 14.87 36.29
N LYS A 132 -19.43 13.83 36.63
CA LYS A 132 -17.98 13.94 36.79
C LYS A 132 -17.18 13.42 35.59
N LEU A 133 -17.85 12.74 34.63
CA LEU A 133 -17.17 12.15 33.49
C LEU A 133 -16.53 13.22 32.59
N LYS A 134 -15.21 13.12 32.38
CA LYS A 134 -14.38 14.05 31.63
C LYS A 134 -13.70 13.40 30.41
N TYR A 135 -13.37 12.12 30.50
CA TYR A 135 -12.63 11.40 29.47
C TYR A 135 -13.36 10.11 29.13
N PHE A 136 -13.67 9.93 27.83
CA PHE A 136 -14.28 8.70 27.32
C PHE A 136 -13.50 8.20 26.10
N GLY A 137 -12.95 6.97 26.20
CA GLY A 137 -12.26 6.27 25.13
C GLY A 137 -12.95 4.96 24.80
N GLY A 138 -13.44 4.81 23.56
CA GLY A 138 -14.19 3.63 23.14
C GLY A 138 -13.81 3.10 21.75
N TYR A 139 -12.70 3.55 21.14
CA TYR A 139 -12.34 3.12 19.80
C TYR A 139 -12.04 1.61 19.71
N ASN A 140 -12.14 1.07 18.49
CA ASN A 140 -11.93 -0.35 18.19
C ASN A 140 -12.76 -1.28 19.10
N ASN A 141 -14.06 -0.99 19.18
CA ASN A 141 -15.10 -1.80 19.81
C ASN A 141 -16.26 -2.00 18.84
N GLN A 142 -17.34 -2.64 19.27
CA GLN A 142 -18.58 -2.75 18.51
C GLN A 142 -19.48 -1.53 18.83
N ILE A 143 -19.19 -0.39 18.18
CA ILE A 143 -20.02 0.81 18.34
C ILE A 143 -21.23 0.68 17.45
N TYR A 144 -22.43 1.02 17.98
CA TYR A 144 -23.68 0.92 17.25
C TYR A 144 -24.57 2.15 17.44
N ALA A 145 -25.37 2.46 16.40
CA ALA A 145 -26.41 3.47 16.48
C ALA A 145 -27.59 2.91 17.30
N ASP A 146 -27.92 3.57 18.40
CA ASP A 146 -29.10 3.18 19.15
C ASP A 146 -30.36 3.91 18.65
N THR A 147 -31.48 3.19 18.60
CA THR A 147 -32.78 3.74 18.18
C THR A 147 -33.42 4.65 19.23
N ALA A 148 -32.83 4.73 20.41
CA ALA A 148 -33.35 5.48 21.54
C ALA A 148 -33.16 7.00 21.46
N GLU A 149 -32.29 7.50 20.54
CA GLU A 149 -32.09 8.93 20.36
C GLU A 149 -33.34 9.75 20.05
N SER A 150 -34.42 9.13 19.56
CA SER A 150 -35.66 9.82 19.22
C SER A 150 -36.55 10.12 20.43
N HIS A 151 -36.30 9.51 21.61
CA HIS A 151 -37.21 9.54 22.76
C HIS A 151 -36.67 10.29 23.99
N PHE A 152 -35.38 10.67 24.04
CA PHE A 152 -34.83 11.30 25.23
C PHE A 152 -34.69 12.82 25.08
N SER A 153 -35.52 13.54 25.84
CA SER A 153 -35.33 14.98 26.14
C SER A 153 -34.33 15.23 27.29
N ILE A 154 -33.55 14.19 27.67
CA ILE A 154 -32.61 14.29 28.79
C ILE A 154 -31.26 14.74 28.25
N THR A 155 -30.82 15.91 28.69
CA THR A 155 -29.45 16.39 28.42
C THR A 155 -28.46 15.67 29.32
N PRO A 156 -27.25 15.35 28.83
CA PRO A 156 -26.20 14.76 29.65
C PRO A 156 -25.77 15.71 30.76
N LYS A 157 -25.48 15.18 31.94
CA LYS A 157 -24.94 15.98 33.06
C LYS A 157 -23.42 16.16 32.98
N PHE A 158 -22.76 15.37 32.15
CA PHE A 158 -21.31 15.45 31.97
C PHE A 158 -20.95 16.58 31.00
N GLN A 159 -19.75 17.12 31.19
CA GLN A 159 -19.01 17.92 30.23
C GLN A 159 -17.67 17.25 29.98
N LEU A 160 -17.53 16.63 28.80
CA LEU A 160 -16.31 15.93 28.44
C LEU A 160 -15.19 16.91 28.06
N ASN A 161 -13.96 16.54 28.41
CA ASN A 161 -12.76 17.16 27.87
C ASN A 161 -12.24 16.38 26.65
N SER A 162 -12.38 15.03 26.67
CA SER A 162 -11.94 14.21 25.58
C SER A 162 -12.96 13.13 25.26
N LEU A 163 -13.26 12.98 23.95
CA LEU A 163 -14.12 11.96 23.41
C LEU A 163 -13.39 11.24 22.28
N VAL A 164 -13.17 9.94 22.42
CA VAL A 164 -12.68 9.07 21.35
C VAL A 164 -13.68 7.95 21.15
N LEU A 165 -14.40 7.99 20.03
CA LEU A 165 -15.49 7.07 19.74
C LEU A 165 -15.51 6.77 18.24
N SER A 166 -14.72 5.80 17.81
CA SER A 166 -14.51 5.49 16.40
C SER A 166 -14.84 4.03 16.05
N GLY A 167 -15.32 3.76 14.83
CA GLY A 167 -15.54 2.43 14.29
C GLY A 167 -17.02 2.00 14.21
N CYS A 168 -17.97 2.92 14.22
CA CYS A 168 -19.39 2.64 14.03
C CYS A 168 -19.77 2.52 12.56
N ARG A 169 -20.26 1.35 12.12
CA ARG A 169 -20.66 1.14 10.72
C ARG A 169 -22.04 1.70 10.37
N ASP A 170 -22.94 1.78 11.35
CA ASP A 170 -24.35 2.13 11.15
C ASP A 170 -24.71 3.53 11.67
N CYS A 171 -23.72 4.31 12.11
CA CYS A 171 -23.92 5.63 12.68
C CYS A 171 -23.90 6.70 11.59
N VAL A 172 -25.10 7.16 11.19
CA VAL A 172 -25.26 8.12 10.07
C VAL A 172 -25.26 9.56 10.52
N THR A 173 -25.48 9.86 11.80
CA THR A 173 -25.59 11.24 12.32
C THR A 173 -24.68 11.47 13.51
N PHE A 174 -24.27 12.73 13.70
CA PHE A 174 -23.54 13.13 14.89
C PHE A 174 -24.35 12.84 16.17
N PRO A 175 -23.71 12.30 17.22
CA PRO A 175 -24.39 12.08 18.51
C PRO A 175 -24.95 13.37 19.08
N LYS A 176 -26.26 13.39 19.38
CA LYS A 176 -26.96 14.62 19.84
C LYS A 176 -26.41 15.23 21.11
N PHE A 177 -25.83 14.41 22.00
CA PHE A 177 -25.26 14.91 23.25
C PHE A 177 -24.09 15.89 23.03
N LEU A 178 -23.41 15.81 21.88
CA LEU A 178 -22.32 16.73 21.52
C LEU A 178 -22.76 18.19 21.41
N TYR A 179 -24.02 18.44 21.03
CA TYR A 179 -24.57 19.82 21.00
C TYR A 179 -24.62 20.49 22.38
N HIS A 180 -24.50 19.71 23.45
CA HIS A 180 -24.51 20.17 24.84
C HIS A 180 -23.12 20.18 25.48
N GLN A 181 -22.06 19.94 24.73
CA GLN A 181 -20.67 19.95 25.20
C GLN A 181 -20.03 21.29 24.91
N HIS A 182 -19.32 21.87 25.91
CA HIS A 182 -18.65 23.17 25.79
C HIS A 182 -17.20 23.15 26.32
N ASP A 183 -16.74 22.03 26.86
CA ASP A 183 -15.43 21.88 27.51
C ASP A 183 -14.48 20.94 26.71
N LEU A 184 -14.88 20.51 25.49
CA LEU A 184 -14.09 19.58 24.70
C LEU A 184 -12.74 20.17 24.28
N SER A 185 -11.69 19.41 24.49
CA SER A 185 -10.33 19.70 23.99
C SER A 185 -9.88 18.71 22.90
N CYS A 186 -10.42 17.48 22.91
CA CYS A 186 -10.14 16.45 21.91
C CYS A 186 -11.41 15.72 21.51
N VAL A 187 -11.64 15.61 20.21
CA VAL A 187 -12.75 14.83 19.64
C VAL A 187 -12.23 13.96 18.49
N ASP A 188 -12.37 12.65 18.65
CA ASP A 188 -12.15 11.68 17.57
C ASP A 188 -13.43 10.87 17.31
N LEU A 189 -14.01 11.11 16.13
CA LEU A 189 -15.17 10.41 15.60
C LEU A 189 -14.84 9.77 14.25
N SER A 190 -13.60 9.38 14.05
CA SER A 190 -13.13 8.75 12.82
C SER A 190 -13.78 7.37 12.60
N HIS A 191 -13.89 6.95 11.32
CA HIS A 191 -14.38 5.62 10.93
C HIS A 191 -15.83 5.29 11.37
N ASN A 192 -16.71 6.29 11.42
CA ASN A 192 -18.09 6.11 11.94
C ASN A 192 -19.18 6.14 10.85
N ASN A 193 -18.85 6.29 9.59
CA ASN A 193 -19.83 6.46 8.50
C ASN A 193 -20.80 7.65 8.68
N LEU A 194 -20.40 8.69 9.43
CA LEU A 194 -21.18 9.90 9.66
C LEU A 194 -21.43 10.62 8.33
N THR A 195 -22.66 11.14 8.16
CA THR A 195 -23.09 11.94 7.00
C THR A 195 -23.41 13.37 7.41
N GLY A 196 -23.59 14.24 6.42
CA GLY A 196 -23.90 15.66 6.63
C GLY A 196 -22.70 16.55 6.36
N GLU A 197 -22.80 17.80 6.79
CA GLU A 197 -21.78 18.83 6.57
C GLU A 197 -20.75 18.87 7.71
N PHE A 198 -19.68 19.66 7.51
CA PHE A 198 -18.66 19.89 8.53
C PHE A 198 -19.29 20.50 9.80
N PRO A 199 -19.02 19.96 10.99
CA PRO A 199 -19.67 20.38 12.23
C PRO A 199 -19.02 21.66 12.80
N ASN A 200 -19.13 22.80 12.10
CA ASN A 200 -18.59 24.09 12.57
C ASN A 200 -19.14 24.51 13.93
N TRP A 201 -20.40 24.14 14.25
CA TRP A 201 -20.99 24.33 15.57
C TRP A 201 -20.17 23.69 16.71
N LEU A 202 -19.45 22.60 16.44
CA LEU A 202 -18.60 21.96 17.43
C LEU A 202 -17.40 22.84 17.81
N LEU A 203 -16.83 23.54 16.82
CA LEU A 203 -15.78 24.53 17.03
C LEU A 203 -16.31 25.76 17.73
N ASP A 204 -17.49 26.26 17.31
CA ASP A 204 -18.11 27.44 17.92
C ASP A 204 -18.47 27.22 19.39
N ASN A 205 -18.93 26.01 19.76
CA ASN A 205 -19.30 25.67 21.12
C ASN A 205 -18.09 25.36 22.02
N ASN A 206 -16.97 24.86 21.46
CA ASN A 206 -15.83 24.38 22.23
C ASN A 206 -14.57 25.16 21.88
N THR A 207 -14.45 26.36 22.42
CA THR A 207 -13.31 27.27 22.14
C THR A 207 -11.96 26.72 22.62
N ASN A 208 -11.94 25.71 23.50
CA ASN A 208 -10.76 25.01 23.99
C ASN A 208 -10.40 23.77 23.15
N LEU A 209 -11.15 23.49 22.06
CA LEU A 209 -10.87 22.33 21.23
C LEU A 209 -9.49 22.45 20.57
N TYR A 210 -8.64 21.48 20.84
CA TYR A 210 -7.28 21.42 20.34
C TYR A 210 -7.13 20.39 19.21
N GLU A 211 -7.89 19.28 19.26
CA GLU A 211 -7.84 18.20 18.29
C GLU A 211 -9.23 17.82 17.81
N LEU A 212 -9.41 17.76 16.47
CA LEU A 212 -10.63 17.29 15.82
C LEU A 212 -10.26 16.29 14.71
N TYR A 213 -10.66 15.03 14.90
CA TYR A 213 -10.48 13.95 13.93
C TYR A 213 -11.83 13.41 13.48
N LEU A 214 -12.09 13.50 12.16
CA LEU A 214 -13.30 13.03 11.48
C LEU A 214 -12.94 12.14 10.28
N VAL A 215 -11.81 11.46 10.36
CA VAL A 215 -11.22 10.65 9.28
C VAL A 215 -12.15 9.53 8.84
N ASN A 216 -12.23 9.27 7.53
CA ASN A 216 -12.93 8.13 6.97
C ASN A 216 -14.39 8.06 7.44
N ASN A 217 -15.14 9.12 7.12
CA ASN A 217 -16.59 9.22 7.28
C ASN A 217 -17.27 9.44 5.91
N SER A 218 -18.55 9.73 5.92
CA SER A 218 -19.34 10.07 4.72
C SER A 218 -19.79 11.54 4.73
N LEU A 219 -18.98 12.42 5.32
CA LEU A 219 -19.26 13.86 5.39
C LEU A 219 -19.11 14.51 4.01
N THR A 220 -19.96 15.48 3.70
CA THR A 220 -20.03 16.12 2.40
C THR A 220 -20.24 17.64 2.54
N GLY A 221 -20.36 18.34 1.42
CA GLY A 221 -20.55 19.80 1.40
C GLY A 221 -19.23 20.58 1.48
N PRO A 222 -19.30 21.92 1.51
CA PRO A 222 -18.15 22.78 1.65
C PRO A 222 -17.59 22.78 3.08
N LEU A 223 -16.31 23.06 3.22
CA LEU A 223 -15.70 23.30 4.54
C LEU A 223 -16.16 24.66 5.07
N HIS A 224 -17.02 24.65 6.08
CA HIS A 224 -17.47 25.86 6.75
C HIS A 224 -16.52 26.23 7.89
N LEU A 225 -16.10 27.49 7.92
CA LEU A 225 -15.30 28.03 9.02
C LEU A 225 -16.19 28.33 10.25
N PRO A 226 -15.64 28.29 11.47
CA PRO A 226 -16.36 28.73 12.66
C PRO A 226 -16.75 30.22 12.56
N THR A 227 -17.70 30.67 13.37
CA THR A 227 -18.19 32.06 13.34
C THR A 227 -17.13 33.07 13.79
N HIS A 228 -16.17 32.63 14.60
CA HIS A 228 -15.05 33.40 15.11
C HIS A 228 -13.74 32.66 14.93
N SER A 229 -12.62 33.39 14.91
CA SER A 229 -11.30 32.77 14.84
C SER A 229 -11.05 31.85 16.04
N HIS A 230 -10.70 30.58 15.78
CA HIS A 230 -10.47 29.57 16.79
C HIS A 230 -8.98 29.53 17.16
N GLN A 231 -8.65 30.05 18.36
CA GLN A 231 -7.28 30.29 18.80
C GLN A 231 -6.58 29.09 19.43
N ASN A 232 -7.26 27.94 19.55
CA ASN A 232 -6.71 26.77 20.25
C ASN A 232 -6.62 25.52 19.35
N LEU A 233 -7.29 25.48 18.19
CA LEU A 233 -7.27 24.29 17.35
C LEU A 233 -5.87 24.07 16.76
N GLY A 234 -5.20 23.03 17.23
CA GLY A 234 -3.85 22.62 16.81
C GLY A 234 -3.84 21.52 15.75
N SER A 235 -4.85 20.64 15.76
CA SER A 235 -4.95 19.53 14.79
C SER A 235 -6.35 19.42 14.21
N LEU A 236 -6.43 19.38 12.87
CA LEU A 236 -7.65 19.12 12.12
C LEU A 236 -7.38 18.05 11.07
N ASP A 237 -8.05 16.90 11.20
CA ASP A 237 -8.02 15.83 10.18
C ASP A 237 -9.45 15.47 9.77
N ILE A 238 -9.80 15.80 8.53
CA ILE A 238 -11.08 15.49 7.88
C ILE A 238 -10.85 14.65 6.62
N SER A 239 -9.73 13.96 6.54
CA SER A 239 -9.35 13.15 5.40
C SER A 239 -10.30 11.97 5.17
N LYS A 240 -10.32 11.45 3.93
CA LYS A 240 -11.17 10.32 3.52
C LYS A 240 -12.66 10.59 3.78
N ASN A 241 -13.16 11.67 3.19
CA ASN A 241 -14.56 12.08 3.20
C ASN A 241 -15.00 12.49 1.78
N PHE A 242 -16.14 13.16 1.65
CA PHE A 242 -16.69 13.66 0.38
C PHE A 242 -16.88 15.17 0.40
N PHE A 243 -16.03 15.89 1.14
CA PHE A 243 -16.04 17.34 1.13
C PHE A 243 -15.67 17.86 -0.26
N HIS A 244 -16.32 18.94 -0.70
CA HIS A 244 -16.13 19.49 -2.04
C HIS A 244 -16.17 21.03 -2.04
N GLY A 245 -15.90 21.61 -3.20
CA GLY A 245 -15.80 23.08 -3.37
C GLY A 245 -14.45 23.62 -2.88
N ASN A 246 -14.32 24.93 -2.83
CA ASN A 246 -13.04 25.56 -2.52
C ASN A 246 -12.70 25.50 -1.03
N ILE A 247 -11.42 25.34 -0.71
CA ILE A 247 -10.92 25.61 0.63
C ILE A 247 -11.16 27.11 0.93
N PRO A 248 -11.78 27.46 2.07
CA PRO A 248 -12.11 28.85 2.39
C PRO A 248 -10.89 29.77 2.37
N LYS A 249 -11.00 30.90 1.67
CA LYS A 249 -9.89 31.85 1.50
C LYS A 249 -9.31 32.38 2.81
N GLN A 250 -10.09 32.42 3.88
CA GLN A 250 -9.71 32.92 5.20
C GLN A 250 -9.30 31.81 6.17
N VAL A 251 -9.09 30.55 5.71
CA VAL A 251 -8.83 29.41 6.60
C VAL A 251 -7.69 29.67 7.58
N GLY A 252 -6.59 30.29 7.15
CA GLY A 252 -5.46 30.62 8.04
C GLY A 252 -5.78 31.69 9.09
N ALA A 253 -6.65 32.65 8.76
CA ALA A 253 -7.07 33.68 9.70
C ALA A 253 -8.05 33.16 10.76
N TYR A 254 -8.87 32.17 10.40
CA TYR A 254 -9.84 31.55 11.32
C TYR A 254 -9.26 30.40 12.15
N LEU A 255 -8.22 29.74 11.66
CA LEU A 255 -7.57 28.58 12.30
C LEU A 255 -6.04 28.81 12.39
N PRO A 256 -5.56 29.90 13.00
CA PRO A 256 -4.16 30.34 12.93
C PRO A 256 -3.19 29.43 13.68
N MET A 257 -3.65 28.63 14.65
CA MET A 257 -2.84 27.82 15.55
C MET A 257 -2.68 26.36 15.06
N LEU A 258 -3.20 26.04 13.86
CA LEU A 258 -3.03 24.68 13.33
C LEU A 258 -1.55 24.35 13.15
N SER A 259 -1.15 23.27 13.78
CA SER A 259 0.13 22.57 13.57
C SER A 259 -0.02 21.43 12.58
N THR A 260 -1.23 20.84 12.50
CA THR A 260 -1.57 19.75 11.60
C THR A 260 -2.87 20.06 10.86
N LEU A 261 -2.82 20.04 9.53
CA LEU A 261 -4.00 20.12 8.67
C LEU A 261 -3.97 19.00 7.65
N ASN A 262 -4.91 18.07 7.78
CA ASN A 262 -5.12 16.99 6.83
C ASN A 262 -6.55 17.03 6.26
N ILE A 263 -6.66 17.32 4.97
CA ILE A 263 -7.94 17.29 4.22
C ILE A 263 -7.82 16.38 2.99
N SER A 264 -6.87 15.44 3.02
CA SER A 264 -6.59 14.53 1.90
C SER A 264 -7.74 13.58 1.60
N ILE A 265 -7.77 13.05 0.39
CA ILE A 265 -8.79 12.10 -0.08
C ILE A 265 -10.19 12.67 0.13
N ASN A 266 -10.48 13.75 -0.58
CA ASN A 266 -11.74 14.45 -0.65
C ASN A 266 -11.98 14.95 -2.10
N ASP A 267 -12.98 15.80 -2.31
CA ASP A 267 -13.32 16.38 -3.60
C ASP A 267 -13.09 17.91 -3.64
N PHE A 268 -12.20 18.45 -2.79
CA PHE A 268 -11.88 19.89 -2.81
C PHE A 268 -11.31 20.33 -4.14
N ASP A 269 -11.77 21.48 -4.64
CA ASP A 269 -11.37 22.07 -5.91
C ASP A 269 -10.79 23.50 -5.75
N GLY A 270 -10.52 24.15 -6.89
CA GLY A 270 -10.00 25.51 -6.90
C GLY A 270 -8.54 25.59 -6.45
N ARG A 271 -8.12 26.75 -5.97
CA ARG A 271 -6.73 27.05 -5.61
C ARG A 271 -6.46 26.87 -4.13
N ILE A 272 -5.24 26.51 -3.78
CA ILE A 272 -4.75 26.52 -2.40
C ILE A 272 -4.77 27.97 -1.89
N PRO A 273 -5.47 28.28 -0.78
CA PRO A 273 -5.54 29.64 -0.26
C PRO A 273 -4.18 30.13 0.26
N SER A 274 -3.80 31.37 -0.10
CA SER A 274 -2.57 31.97 0.40
C SER A 274 -2.55 32.14 1.92
N SER A 275 -3.73 32.26 2.57
CA SER A 275 -3.85 32.38 4.02
C SER A 275 -3.35 31.17 4.82
N ILE A 276 -3.15 30.00 4.19
CA ILE A 276 -2.46 28.89 4.85
C ILE A 276 -1.06 29.33 5.33
N GLY A 277 -0.41 30.26 4.62
CA GLY A 277 0.82 30.89 5.06
C GLY A 277 0.74 31.69 6.36
N ASP A 278 -0.47 31.98 6.86
CA ASP A 278 -0.66 32.65 8.16
C ASP A 278 -0.61 31.69 9.34
N MET A 279 -0.70 30.37 9.12
CA MET A 279 -0.59 29.31 10.13
C MET A 279 0.88 29.08 10.49
N LYS A 280 1.41 29.86 11.44
CA LYS A 280 2.86 29.86 11.77
C LYS A 280 3.35 28.58 12.44
N GLU A 281 2.44 27.88 13.13
CA GLU A 281 2.74 26.62 13.81
C GLU A 281 2.62 25.39 12.91
N LEU A 282 2.22 25.57 11.63
CA LEU A 282 1.98 24.47 10.70
C LEU A 282 3.26 23.67 10.44
N SER A 283 3.24 22.41 10.86
CA SER A 283 4.32 21.44 10.70
C SER A 283 3.95 20.32 9.70
N PHE A 284 2.66 20.02 9.59
CA PHE A 284 2.13 18.99 8.71
C PHE A 284 0.95 19.54 7.90
N LEU A 285 1.07 19.47 6.56
CA LEU A 285 0.01 19.84 5.61
C LEU A 285 -0.16 18.72 4.59
N ASP A 286 -1.33 18.07 4.62
CA ASP A 286 -1.72 17.08 3.60
C ASP A 286 -3.02 17.50 2.90
N LEU A 287 -2.90 17.84 1.60
CA LEU A 287 -3.99 18.18 0.70
C LEU A 287 -4.11 17.17 -0.46
N SER A 288 -3.46 16.02 -0.35
CA SER A 288 -3.36 15.03 -1.43
C SER A 288 -4.70 14.42 -1.80
N TYR A 289 -4.76 13.86 -3.01
CA TYR A 289 -5.98 13.20 -3.52
C TYR A 289 -7.21 14.11 -3.43
N ASN A 290 -7.13 15.26 -4.10
CA ASN A 290 -8.21 16.23 -4.28
C ASN A 290 -8.25 16.70 -5.76
N LYS A 291 -9.01 17.75 -6.05
CA LYS A 291 -9.13 18.36 -7.39
C LYS A 291 -8.52 19.78 -7.40
N LEU A 292 -7.58 20.06 -6.50
CA LEU A 292 -6.96 21.38 -6.36
C LEU A 292 -6.14 21.74 -7.61
N SER A 293 -6.15 23.01 -8.00
CA SER A 293 -5.53 23.54 -9.21
C SER A 293 -4.73 24.83 -8.97
N GLY A 294 -4.03 25.29 -10.00
CA GLY A 294 -3.17 26.46 -9.92
C GLY A 294 -1.86 26.19 -9.19
N GLU A 295 -1.16 27.24 -8.79
CA GLU A 295 0.20 27.17 -8.25
C GLU A 295 0.22 27.02 -6.72
N ILE A 296 1.34 26.52 -6.17
CA ILE A 296 1.58 26.56 -4.72
C ILE A 296 1.76 28.03 -4.30
N PRO A 297 0.98 28.54 -3.31
CA PRO A 297 1.10 29.92 -2.89
C PRO A 297 2.49 30.27 -2.36
N GLU A 298 3.12 31.33 -2.88
CA GLU A 298 4.41 31.81 -2.39
C GLU A 298 4.40 32.13 -0.88
N HIS A 299 3.26 32.63 -0.37
CA HIS A 299 3.11 32.95 1.04
C HIS A 299 3.26 31.71 1.94
N LEU A 300 2.79 30.52 1.50
CA LEU A 300 3.01 29.27 2.20
C LEU A 300 4.53 28.96 2.30
N ALA A 301 5.23 28.97 1.17
CA ALA A 301 6.65 28.68 1.11
C ALA A 301 7.54 29.67 1.89
N LYS A 302 7.05 30.92 2.06
CA LYS A 302 7.75 31.99 2.78
C LYS A 302 7.51 31.93 4.28
N SER A 303 6.30 31.58 4.72
CA SER A 303 5.84 31.91 6.06
C SER A 303 5.60 30.72 6.98
N CYS A 304 5.36 29.50 6.45
CA CYS A 304 5.23 28.29 7.26
C CYS A 304 6.59 27.71 7.62
N ILE A 305 7.36 28.45 8.41
CA ILE A 305 8.78 28.12 8.70
C ILE A 305 8.97 26.80 9.44
N ASN A 306 7.95 26.33 10.17
CA ASN A 306 7.95 25.10 10.95
C ASN A 306 7.51 23.87 10.12
N LEU A 307 7.17 24.05 8.82
CA LEU A 307 6.63 22.98 7.99
C LEU A 307 7.69 21.88 7.76
N GLN A 308 7.33 20.66 8.17
CA GLN A 308 8.16 19.46 8.04
C GLN A 308 7.62 18.54 6.93
N TYR A 309 6.31 18.44 6.80
CA TYR A 309 5.65 17.58 5.82
C TYR A 309 4.72 18.40 4.94
N LEU A 310 5.00 18.44 3.64
CA LEU A 310 4.14 19.06 2.63
C LEU A 310 3.74 17.99 1.61
N VAL A 311 2.47 17.61 1.63
CA VAL A 311 1.91 16.56 0.79
C VAL A 311 0.78 17.13 -0.06
N LEU A 312 1.02 17.25 -1.36
CA LEU A 312 0.09 17.81 -2.34
C LEU A 312 -0.18 16.84 -3.51
N SER A 313 0.17 15.57 -3.33
CA SER A 313 0.11 14.54 -4.38
C SER A 313 -1.30 14.34 -4.92
N ASN A 314 -1.39 13.92 -6.20
CA ASN A 314 -2.65 13.57 -6.84
C ASN A 314 -3.69 14.71 -6.78
N ASN A 315 -3.34 15.81 -7.43
CA ASN A 315 -4.16 16.98 -7.65
C ASN A 315 -4.01 17.45 -9.12
N SER A 316 -4.47 18.67 -9.45
CA SER A 316 -4.28 19.32 -10.74
C SER A 316 -3.43 20.57 -10.61
N LEU A 317 -2.46 20.58 -9.69
CA LEU A 317 -1.58 21.72 -9.46
C LEU A 317 -0.62 21.91 -10.63
N GLU A 318 -0.33 23.15 -10.98
CA GLU A 318 0.43 23.53 -12.17
C GLU A 318 1.50 24.59 -11.86
N GLY A 319 2.25 25.02 -12.89
CA GLY A 319 3.29 26.01 -12.75
C GLY A 319 4.61 25.46 -12.21
N GLN A 320 5.46 26.31 -11.66
CA GLN A 320 6.71 25.90 -11.03
C GLN A 320 6.50 25.46 -9.58
N ILE A 321 7.30 24.50 -9.11
CA ILE A 321 7.16 24.00 -7.72
C ILE A 321 7.28 25.13 -6.71
N PHE A 322 8.34 25.94 -6.78
CA PHE A 322 8.53 27.13 -5.95
C PHE A 322 9.27 28.22 -6.73
N SER A 323 8.95 29.49 -6.42
CA SER A 323 9.77 30.62 -6.82
C SER A 323 10.98 30.78 -5.89
N ALA A 324 12.17 30.98 -6.46
CA ALA A 324 13.41 31.08 -5.70
C ALA A 324 13.47 32.25 -4.70
N ALA A 325 12.69 33.30 -4.94
CA ALA A 325 12.85 34.57 -4.21
C ALA A 325 12.39 34.56 -2.74
N ASN A 326 11.52 33.63 -2.35
CA ASN A 326 10.85 33.71 -1.04
C ASN A 326 10.79 32.37 -0.29
N PHE A 327 11.58 31.38 -0.65
CA PHE A 327 11.54 30.05 -0.02
C PHE A 327 12.21 30.04 1.37
N ASN A 328 11.48 29.58 2.39
CA ASN A 328 11.96 29.56 3.77
C ASN A 328 11.54 28.28 4.57
N LEU A 329 11.22 27.20 3.89
CA LEU A 329 10.87 25.91 4.51
C LEU A 329 12.13 25.15 4.95
N LYS A 330 12.84 25.67 5.96
CA LYS A 330 14.15 25.15 6.40
C LYS A 330 14.09 23.76 7.02
N TYR A 331 12.98 23.46 7.68
CA TYR A 331 12.79 22.20 8.43
C TYR A 331 12.06 21.13 7.62
N LEU A 332 11.90 21.35 6.31
CA LEU A 332 11.18 20.41 5.44
C LEU A 332 11.90 19.07 5.40
N MET A 333 11.22 18.03 5.89
CA MET A 333 11.69 16.65 5.92
C MET A 333 11.13 15.84 4.76
N ARG A 334 9.93 16.18 4.30
CA ARG A 334 9.26 15.45 3.21
C ARG A 334 8.48 16.40 2.32
N LEU A 335 8.73 16.30 1.01
CA LEU A 335 8.00 17.00 -0.03
C LEU A 335 7.40 15.98 -0.99
N GLN A 336 6.07 15.91 -1.07
CA GLN A 336 5.33 15.03 -1.98
C GLN A 336 4.43 15.83 -2.91
N LEU A 337 4.76 15.80 -4.19
CA LEU A 337 4.07 16.54 -5.25
C LEU A 337 3.65 15.62 -6.42
N ASP A 338 3.66 14.32 -6.20
CA ASP A 338 3.39 13.31 -7.23
C ASP A 338 2.02 13.50 -7.87
N GLY A 339 1.87 13.11 -9.16
CA GLY A 339 0.58 13.12 -9.83
C GLY A 339 -0.05 14.51 -9.93
N ASN A 340 0.72 15.48 -10.44
CA ASN A 340 0.30 16.85 -10.70
C ASN A 340 0.72 17.31 -12.11
N GLN A 341 0.65 18.59 -12.39
CA GLN A 341 1.02 19.18 -13.68
C GLN A 341 2.17 20.20 -13.54
N PHE A 342 3.09 19.98 -12.57
CA PHE A 342 4.22 20.87 -12.36
C PHE A 342 5.18 20.82 -13.55
N ILE A 343 5.67 22.01 -13.95
CA ILE A 343 6.58 22.23 -15.08
C ILE A 343 7.89 22.87 -14.62
N GLY A 344 8.85 22.95 -15.54
CA GLY A 344 10.12 23.63 -15.31
C GLY A 344 11.15 22.76 -14.62
N LYS A 345 12.14 23.40 -13.99
CA LYS A 345 13.27 22.70 -13.35
C LYS A 345 13.02 22.46 -11.88
N ILE A 346 13.70 21.46 -11.30
CA ILE A 346 13.75 21.27 -9.85
C ILE A 346 14.38 22.53 -9.24
N PRO A 347 13.68 23.26 -8.36
CA PRO A 347 14.10 24.60 -7.93
C PRO A 347 15.28 24.55 -6.97
N GLU A 348 16.29 25.40 -7.22
CA GLU A 348 17.51 25.48 -6.41
C GLU A 348 17.24 25.86 -4.94
N CYS A 349 16.16 26.57 -4.67
CA CYS A 349 15.82 26.98 -3.31
C CYS A 349 15.57 25.80 -2.36
N LEU A 350 15.26 24.59 -2.85
CA LEU A 350 15.16 23.38 -2.03
C LEU A 350 16.49 23.01 -1.36
N SER A 351 17.62 23.46 -1.87
CA SER A 351 18.92 23.29 -1.22
C SER A 351 18.98 23.91 0.18
N ASN A 352 18.13 24.90 0.47
CA ASN A 352 18.03 25.50 1.80
C ASN A 352 17.47 24.55 2.88
N SER A 353 16.77 23.48 2.47
CA SER A 353 16.25 22.41 3.36
C SER A 353 17.22 21.21 3.43
N SER A 354 18.41 21.31 2.88
CA SER A 354 19.34 20.19 2.68
C SER A 354 19.69 19.41 3.94
N SER A 355 19.66 20.06 5.12
CA SER A 355 20.01 19.44 6.40
C SER A 355 18.88 18.55 6.98
N TYR A 356 17.68 18.61 6.46
CA TYR A 356 16.52 17.91 7.06
C TYR A 356 15.74 17.07 6.05
N LEU A 357 15.86 17.34 4.73
CA LEU A 357 15.06 16.67 3.70
C LEU A 357 15.43 15.19 3.60
N ARG A 358 14.49 14.32 3.93
CA ARG A 358 14.61 12.85 3.87
C ARG A 358 13.88 12.24 2.70
N GLY A 359 12.83 12.89 2.21
CA GLY A 359 12.04 12.38 1.09
C GLY A 359 11.65 13.45 0.10
N LEU A 360 11.98 13.23 -1.18
CA LEU A 360 11.59 14.07 -2.30
C LEU A 360 10.85 13.21 -3.33
N TYR A 361 9.54 13.47 -3.49
CA TYR A 361 8.65 12.71 -4.35
C TYR A 361 8.01 13.65 -5.37
N LEU A 362 8.39 13.49 -6.64
CA LEU A 362 7.98 14.35 -7.76
C LEU A 362 7.49 13.53 -8.96
N CYS A 363 7.02 12.29 -8.72
CA CYS A 363 6.57 11.37 -9.77
C CYS A 363 5.41 11.97 -10.58
N ASP A 364 5.26 11.52 -11.82
CA ASP A 364 4.07 11.82 -12.64
C ASP A 364 3.79 13.33 -12.73
N ASN A 365 4.76 14.08 -13.27
CA ASN A 365 4.70 15.51 -13.52
C ASN A 365 5.30 15.86 -14.90
N HIS A 366 5.46 17.13 -15.22
CA HIS A 366 6.08 17.61 -16.47
C HIS A 366 7.39 18.34 -16.22
N LEU A 367 8.13 17.95 -15.19
CA LEU A 367 9.42 18.57 -14.84
C LEU A 367 10.46 18.28 -15.91
N SER A 368 11.32 19.26 -16.19
CA SER A 368 12.30 19.20 -17.27
C SER A 368 13.67 19.72 -16.84
N GLY A 369 14.64 19.61 -17.72
CA GLY A 369 16.03 20.03 -17.47
C GLY A 369 16.85 19.01 -16.69
N ARG A 370 18.04 19.39 -16.26
CA ARG A 370 18.98 18.48 -15.61
C ARG A 370 18.68 18.28 -14.13
N ILE A 371 19.00 17.10 -13.65
CA ILE A 371 19.00 16.80 -12.20
C ILE A 371 20.09 17.69 -11.56
N PRO A 372 19.74 18.50 -10.55
CA PRO A 372 20.70 19.41 -9.93
C PRO A 372 21.76 18.68 -9.09
N SER A 373 23.02 19.09 -9.20
CA SER A 373 24.13 18.50 -8.45
C SER A 373 24.03 18.71 -6.92
N TRP A 374 23.38 19.79 -6.48
CA TRP A 374 23.19 20.07 -5.06
C TRP A 374 22.34 19.00 -4.33
N LEU A 375 21.52 18.21 -5.05
CA LEU A 375 20.82 17.07 -4.47
C LEU A 375 21.79 16.04 -3.85
N GLY A 376 22.99 15.87 -4.43
CA GLY A 376 24.04 15.01 -3.88
C GLY A 376 24.58 15.46 -2.52
N ASN A 377 24.38 16.72 -2.14
CA ASN A 377 24.81 17.27 -0.85
C ASN A 377 23.78 17.07 0.27
N MET A 378 22.62 16.48 -0.03
CA MET A 378 21.55 16.22 0.94
C MET A 378 21.83 14.94 1.74
N SER A 379 22.67 15.02 2.76
CA SER A 379 23.14 13.86 3.53
C SER A 379 22.03 13.05 4.21
N GLU A 380 20.91 13.69 4.56
CA GLU A 380 19.77 13.05 5.21
C GLU A 380 18.78 12.40 4.24
N LEU A 381 18.99 12.54 2.92
CA LEU A 381 18.06 12.04 1.91
C LEU A 381 18.04 10.51 1.90
N VAL A 382 16.82 9.97 2.09
CA VAL A 382 16.52 8.54 2.13
C VAL A 382 15.78 8.11 0.85
N ASP A 383 14.79 8.88 0.43
CA ASP A 383 13.97 8.60 -0.74
C ASP A 383 14.08 9.73 -1.77
N LEU A 384 14.49 9.39 -2.98
CA LEU A 384 14.51 10.29 -4.13
C LEU A 384 13.74 9.64 -5.29
N THR A 385 12.51 10.10 -5.53
CA THR A 385 11.62 9.48 -6.53
C THR A 385 11.03 10.54 -7.45
N MET A 386 11.41 10.47 -8.74
CA MET A 386 11.00 11.41 -9.78
C MET A 386 10.69 10.70 -11.12
N PRO A 387 10.10 9.49 -11.12
CA PRO A 387 9.78 8.83 -12.38
C PRO A 387 8.69 9.57 -13.14
N ASN A 388 8.57 9.23 -14.43
CA ASN A 388 7.56 9.78 -15.34
C ASN A 388 7.57 11.32 -15.35
N ASN A 389 8.69 11.87 -15.83
CA ASN A 389 8.93 13.30 -16.05
C ASN A 389 9.72 13.50 -17.37
N HIS A 390 10.18 14.70 -17.62
CA HIS A 390 11.01 15.04 -18.79
C HIS A 390 12.44 15.44 -18.39
N LEU A 391 12.97 14.89 -17.30
CA LEU A 391 14.33 15.18 -16.83
C LEU A 391 15.34 14.65 -17.82
N GLU A 392 16.44 15.38 -18.01
CA GLU A 392 17.47 15.10 -19.02
C GLU A 392 18.90 15.22 -18.48
N GLY A 393 19.88 14.82 -19.31
CA GLY A 393 21.30 14.90 -18.97
C GLY A 393 21.75 13.79 -18.02
N PRO A 394 23.00 13.82 -17.54
CA PRO A 394 23.55 12.76 -16.72
C PRO A 394 23.09 12.81 -15.26
N ILE A 395 23.14 11.66 -14.59
CA ILE A 395 23.03 11.58 -13.13
C ILE A 395 24.25 12.29 -12.52
N PRO A 396 24.07 13.26 -11.61
CA PRO A 396 25.17 14.00 -11.03
C PRO A 396 26.18 13.09 -10.29
N PRO A 397 27.49 13.27 -10.49
CA PRO A 397 28.50 12.49 -9.78
C PRO A 397 28.47 12.72 -8.25
N GLU A 398 27.91 13.83 -7.79
CA GLU A 398 27.70 14.16 -6.38
C GLU A 398 26.78 13.18 -5.67
N PHE A 399 25.94 12.44 -6.40
CA PHE A 399 25.08 11.39 -5.82
C PHE A 399 25.88 10.30 -5.10
N CYS A 400 27.18 10.15 -5.41
CA CYS A 400 28.09 9.29 -4.63
C CYS A 400 28.19 9.67 -3.14
N GLN A 401 27.75 10.87 -2.75
CA GLN A 401 27.79 11.37 -1.36
C GLN A 401 26.52 11.01 -0.56
N LEU A 402 25.47 10.50 -1.19
CA LEU A 402 24.18 10.16 -0.57
C LEU A 402 24.27 8.85 0.22
N GLN A 403 24.88 8.90 1.40
CA GLN A 403 25.15 7.70 2.22
C GLN A 403 23.90 7.09 2.87
N ASN A 404 22.83 7.87 3.03
CA ASN A 404 21.57 7.44 3.65
C ASN A 404 20.49 7.04 2.63
N LEU A 405 20.78 7.18 1.32
CA LEU A 405 19.82 6.89 0.26
C LEU A 405 19.42 5.41 0.28
N GLU A 406 18.13 5.14 0.40
CA GLU A 406 17.53 3.81 0.35
C GLU A 406 16.77 3.56 -0.95
N VAL A 407 16.11 4.59 -1.50
CA VAL A 407 15.36 4.48 -2.76
C VAL A 407 15.80 5.56 -3.73
N LEU A 408 16.21 5.14 -4.92
CA LEU A 408 16.41 5.98 -6.09
C LEU A 408 15.47 5.51 -7.20
N ASN A 409 14.49 6.34 -7.53
CA ASN A 409 13.64 6.08 -8.69
C ASN A 409 13.62 7.28 -9.64
N LEU A 410 14.24 7.10 -10.80
CA LEU A 410 14.31 8.07 -11.89
C LEU A 410 13.79 7.47 -13.21
N ALA A 411 13.05 6.38 -13.16
CA ALA A 411 12.51 5.69 -14.32
C ALA A 411 11.65 6.62 -15.20
N GLU A 412 11.47 6.25 -16.45
CA GLU A 412 10.56 6.99 -17.37
C GLU A 412 10.90 8.48 -17.48
N ASN A 413 12.15 8.77 -17.84
CA ASN A 413 12.66 10.12 -18.08
C ASN A 413 13.50 10.17 -19.37
N ASN A 414 14.20 11.27 -19.62
CA ASN A 414 15.10 11.46 -20.75
C ASN A 414 16.58 11.52 -20.30
N ILE A 415 16.91 10.86 -19.17
CA ILE A 415 18.24 10.89 -18.55
C ILE A 415 19.23 10.12 -19.43
N SER A 416 20.44 10.65 -19.61
CA SER A 416 21.44 10.12 -20.54
C SER A 416 22.85 10.10 -19.92
N GLY A 417 23.80 9.50 -20.63
CA GLY A 417 25.20 9.37 -20.20
C GLY A 417 25.42 8.18 -19.27
N ASP A 418 26.63 8.05 -18.75
CA ASP A 418 27.08 6.93 -17.92
C ASP A 418 26.57 7.05 -16.47
N LEU A 419 26.43 5.90 -15.80
CA LEU A 419 26.30 5.88 -14.34
C LEU A 419 27.58 6.44 -13.69
N PRO A 420 27.48 7.23 -12.60
CA PRO A 420 28.67 7.69 -11.89
C PRO A 420 29.51 6.51 -11.39
N SER A 421 30.80 6.48 -11.74
CA SER A 421 31.68 5.31 -11.57
C SER A 421 31.88 4.82 -10.12
N ARG A 422 31.46 5.59 -9.12
CA ARG A 422 31.56 5.25 -7.70
C ARG A 422 30.21 5.39 -6.99
N PHE A 423 29.11 5.34 -7.72
CA PHE A 423 27.78 5.41 -7.15
C PHE A 423 27.45 4.08 -6.46
N SER A 424 27.71 4.03 -5.17
CA SER A 424 27.57 2.80 -4.37
C SER A 424 27.10 3.11 -2.95
N PRO A 425 25.90 3.70 -2.78
CA PRO A 425 25.36 4.01 -1.46
C PRO A 425 25.17 2.72 -0.64
N PRO A 426 25.65 2.66 0.61
CA PRO A 426 25.65 1.42 1.39
C PRO A 426 24.25 0.98 1.83
N LYS A 427 23.31 1.92 1.98
CA LYS A 427 21.95 1.66 2.44
C LYS A 427 20.93 1.49 1.32
N ILE A 428 21.33 1.69 0.06
CA ILE A 428 20.40 1.64 -1.06
C ILE A 428 19.77 0.25 -1.19
N GLN A 429 18.44 0.23 -1.25
CA GLN A 429 17.62 -0.97 -1.36
C GLN A 429 16.96 -1.08 -2.73
N GLN A 430 16.55 0.04 -3.31
CA GLN A 430 15.81 0.07 -4.56
C GLN A 430 16.42 1.07 -5.52
N VAL A 431 16.71 0.62 -6.74
CA VAL A 431 17.20 1.44 -7.85
C VAL A 431 16.33 1.17 -9.06
N HIS A 432 15.58 2.16 -9.51
CA HIS A 432 14.77 2.14 -10.72
C HIS A 432 15.23 3.25 -11.66
N LEU A 433 15.91 2.88 -12.72
CA LEU A 433 16.43 3.78 -13.77
C LEU A 433 15.92 3.39 -15.16
N SER A 434 14.94 2.48 -15.22
CA SER A 434 14.39 1.96 -16.48
C SER A 434 13.77 3.04 -17.36
N LYS A 435 13.63 2.74 -18.65
CA LYS A 435 13.02 3.65 -19.64
C LYS A 435 13.65 5.04 -19.66
N ASN A 436 14.98 5.07 -19.87
CA ASN A 436 15.80 6.26 -20.01
C ASN A 436 16.73 6.13 -21.23
N LYS A 437 17.72 6.99 -21.35
CA LYS A 437 18.77 6.97 -22.39
C LYS A 437 20.17 6.78 -21.79
N LEU A 438 20.26 6.10 -20.65
CA LEU A 438 21.53 5.80 -20.00
C LEU A 438 22.36 4.86 -20.85
N GLU A 439 23.68 5.07 -20.87
CA GLU A 439 24.60 4.34 -21.74
C GLU A 439 25.88 3.92 -20.99
N GLY A 440 26.83 3.32 -21.72
CA GLY A 440 28.09 2.90 -21.14
C GLY A 440 28.01 1.59 -20.37
N GLN A 441 29.08 1.26 -19.65
CA GLN A 441 29.23 0.01 -18.90
C GLN A 441 28.86 0.19 -17.43
N LEU A 442 28.39 -0.88 -16.79
CA LEU A 442 28.02 -0.86 -15.36
C LEU A 442 29.21 -0.65 -14.42
N LYS A 443 30.45 -0.90 -14.86
CA LYS A 443 31.72 -0.70 -14.10
C LYS A 443 31.57 -1.09 -12.62
N ASP A 444 31.91 -0.17 -11.70
CA ASP A 444 31.86 -0.37 -10.24
C ASP A 444 30.64 0.31 -9.59
N ALA A 445 29.64 0.73 -10.39
CA ALA A 445 28.39 1.22 -9.84
C ALA A 445 27.71 0.12 -8.98
N PHE A 446 27.26 0.49 -7.78
CA PHE A 446 26.63 -0.40 -6.80
C PHE A 446 27.54 -1.48 -6.16
N PHE A 447 28.84 -1.47 -6.41
CA PHE A 447 29.79 -2.49 -5.89
C PHE A 447 29.71 -2.71 -4.37
N ASN A 448 29.50 -1.65 -3.57
CA ASN A 448 29.37 -1.71 -2.10
C ASN A 448 27.92 -1.68 -1.60
N SER A 449 26.94 -1.74 -2.49
CA SER A 449 25.51 -1.61 -2.13
C SER A 449 24.93 -2.96 -1.67
N SER A 450 25.45 -3.51 -0.58
CA SER A 450 25.06 -4.84 -0.08
C SER A 450 23.60 -4.93 0.39
N SER A 451 22.93 -3.80 0.62
CA SER A 451 21.52 -3.73 1.00
C SER A 451 20.57 -3.79 -0.21
N LEU A 452 21.10 -3.79 -1.44
CA LEU A 452 20.31 -3.70 -2.67
C LEU A 452 19.40 -4.92 -2.84
N VAL A 453 18.10 -4.65 -2.99
CA VAL A 453 17.03 -5.62 -3.20
C VAL A 453 16.57 -5.61 -4.65
N THR A 454 16.40 -4.41 -5.23
CA THR A 454 15.93 -4.22 -6.60
C THR A 454 16.93 -3.40 -7.40
N LEU A 455 17.30 -3.94 -8.55
CA LEU A 455 18.07 -3.22 -9.58
C LEU A 455 17.34 -3.31 -10.92
N ASP A 456 16.65 -2.23 -11.27
CA ASP A 456 15.94 -2.08 -12.55
C ASP A 456 16.62 -1.02 -13.42
N LEU A 457 17.30 -1.49 -14.49
CA LEU A 457 17.98 -0.69 -15.50
C LEU A 457 17.43 -0.96 -16.91
N GLY A 458 16.28 -1.58 -17.02
CA GLY A 458 15.66 -1.98 -18.28
C GLY A 458 15.39 -0.78 -19.21
N TYR A 459 15.27 -1.07 -20.52
CA TYR A 459 14.96 -0.03 -21.53
C TYR A 459 15.92 1.16 -21.48
N ASN A 460 17.21 0.88 -21.67
CA ASN A 460 18.30 1.86 -21.76
C ASN A 460 19.29 1.48 -22.89
N HIS A 461 20.46 2.05 -22.90
CA HIS A 461 21.52 1.78 -23.90
C HIS A 461 22.81 1.23 -23.25
N PHE A 462 22.70 0.61 -22.08
CA PHE A 462 23.87 0.00 -21.42
C PHE A 462 24.51 -1.06 -22.31
N ASN A 463 25.87 -1.09 -22.30
CA ASN A 463 26.66 -2.02 -23.11
C ASN A 463 27.72 -2.76 -22.29
N GLY A 464 28.48 -3.64 -22.95
CA GLY A 464 29.50 -4.48 -22.29
C GLY A 464 28.87 -5.59 -21.44
N GLY A 465 29.69 -6.28 -20.66
CA GLY A 465 29.25 -7.41 -19.84
C GLY A 465 28.73 -7.00 -18.46
N ILE A 466 27.91 -7.85 -17.87
CA ILE A 466 27.51 -7.71 -16.46
C ILE A 466 28.73 -8.00 -15.57
N PRO A 467 29.13 -7.06 -14.69
CA PRO A 467 30.32 -7.27 -13.86
C PRO A 467 30.14 -8.39 -12.83
N ASN A 468 31.23 -9.12 -12.56
CA ASN A 468 31.21 -10.25 -11.59
C ASN A 468 30.87 -9.85 -10.16
N TRP A 469 30.97 -8.56 -9.79
CA TRP A 469 30.59 -8.11 -8.45
C TRP A 469 29.10 -8.22 -8.18
N ILE A 470 28.26 -8.33 -9.21
CA ILE A 470 26.80 -8.46 -9.01
C ILE A 470 26.45 -9.66 -8.14
N GLY A 471 27.23 -10.75 -8.25
CA GLY A 471 27.08 -11.94 -7.38
C GLY A 471 27.40 -11.71 -5.89
N ARG A 472 27.89 -10.52 -5.51
CA ARG A 472 28.12 -10.14 -4.10
C ARG A 472 26.92 -9.47 -3.44
N LEU A 473 25.92 -9.07 -4.22
CA LEU A 473 24.71 -8.39 -3.74
C LEU A 473 23.74 -9.42 -3.13
N SER A 474 24.07 -9.95 -1.96
CA SER A 474 23.39 -11.09 -1.34
C SER A 474 21.90 -10.87 -1.04
N ASN A 475 21.44 -9.60 -0.98
CA ASN A 475 20.05 -9.22 -0.77
C ASN A 475 19.27 -9.03 -2.07
N LEU A 476 19.93 -9.07 -3.23
CA LEU A 476 19.29 -8.83 -4.52
C LEU A 476 18.21 -9.87 -4.79
N THR A 477 16.98 -9.37 -4.99
CA THR A 477 15.77 -10.15 -5.22
C THR A 477 15.24 -9.98 -6.64
N TYR A 478 15.36 -8.77 -7.18
CA TYR A 478 14.86 -8.40 -8.51
C TYR A 478 15.99 -7.78 -9.33
N LEU A 479 16.33 -8.40 -10.46
CA LEU A 479 17.35 -7.93 -11.41
C LEU A 479 16.71 -7.79 -12.79
N ILE A 480 16.48 -6.55 -13.23
CA ILE A 480 15.84 -6.21 -14.50
C ILE A 480 16.81 -5.42 -15.36
N LEU A 481 17.31 -6.05 -16.43
CA LEU A 481 18.25 -5.45 -17.38
C LEU A 481 17.75 -5.56 -18.83
N THR A 482 16.46 -5.85 -19.00
CA THR A 482 15.84 -6.06 -20.31
C THR A 482 16.02 -4.86 -21.23
N HIS A 483 16.00 -5.09 -22.55
CA HIS A 483 16.06 -4.04 -23.59
C HIS A 483 17.28 -3.10 -23.38
N ASN A 484 18.49 -3.69 -23.49
CA ASN A 484 19.76 -2.98 -23.48
C ASN A 484 20.68 -3.54 -24.60
N ASN A 485 21.93 -3.06 -24.64
CA ASN A 485 22.97 -3.55 -25.53
C ASN A 485 24.03 -4.40 -24.80
N LEU A 486 23.64 -5.04 -23.69
CA LEU A 486 24.55 -5.85 -22.88
C LEU A 486 24.99 -7.10 -23.64
N GLU A 487 26.26 -7.49 -23.45
CA GLU A 487 26.90 -8.59 -24.19
C GLU A 487 27.75 -9.49 -23.29
N GLY A 488 28.35 -10.51 -23.89
CA GLY A 488 29.17 -11.47 -23.16
C GLY A 488 28.36 -12.63 -22.60
N GLU A 489 28.90 -13.35 -21.63
CA GLU A 489 28.23 -14.48 -21.00
C GLU A 489 27.32 -14.01 -19.86
N VAL A 490 26.21 -14.74 -19.64
CA VAL A 490 25.36 -14.52 -18.47
C VAL A 490 26.19 -14.82 -17.22
N PRO A 491 26.32 -13.86 -16.29
CA PRO A 491 27.17 -14.04 -15.13
C PRO A 491 26.69 -15.16 -14.22
N GLN A 492 27.63 -15.73 -13.45
CA GLN A 492 27.29 -16.70 -12.44
C GLN A 492 26.57 -16.01 -11.28
N VAL A 493 25.24 -16.08 -11.28
CA VAL A 493 24.38 -15.51 -10.24
C VAL A 493 24.18 -16.48 -9.04
N CYS A 494 25.01 -17.51 -8.97
CA CYS A 494 24.93 -18.61 -7.99
C CYS A 494 24.92 -18.17 -6.52
N ASN A 495 25.50 -17.00 -6.23
CA ASN A 495 25.59 -16.49 -4.87
C ASN A 495 24.37 -15.65 -4.46
N LEU A 496 23.46 -15.35 -5.41
CA LEU A 496 22.27 -14.54 -5.19
C LEU A 496 21.12 -15.39 -4.63
N LYS A 497 21.27 -15.83 -3.39
CA LYS A 497 20.32 -16.76 -2.74
C LYS A 497 18.91 -16.22 -2.59
N ARG A 498 18.70 -14.90 -2.67
CA ARG A 498 17.39 -14.24 -2.56
C ARG A 498 16.77 -13.88 -3.90
N LEU A 499 17.46 -14.14 -5.00
CA LEU A 499 16.97 -13.76 -6.33
C LEU A 499 15.70 -14.53 -6.67
N ARG A 500 14.63 -13.82 -7.00
CA ARG A 500 13.33 -14.34 -7.40
C ARG A 500 12.99 -14.05 -8.84
N LEU A 501 13.43 -12.89 -9.34
CA LEU A 501 13.11 -12.45 -10.68
C LEU A 501 14.38 -11.94 -11.35
N ILE A 502 14.65 -12.49 -12.54
CA ILE A 502 15.75 -12.06 -13.41
C ILE A 502 15.20 -11.86 -14.82
N ASP A 503 15.35 -10.66 -15.34
CA ASP A 503 15.00 -10.33 -16.73
C ASP A 503 16.24 -9.74 -17.44
N LEU A 504 16.84 -10.54 -18.31
CA LEU A 504 17.96 -10.17 -19.19
C LEU A 504 17.53 -10.19 -20.65
N SER A 505 16.24 -10.22 -20.94
CA SER A 505 15.71 -10.33 -22.28
C SER A 505 16.11 -9.14 -23.18
N HIS A 506 16.01 -9.33 -24.49
CA HIS A 506 16.30 -8.27 -25.47
C HIS A 506 17.67 -7.60 -25.25
N ASN A 507 18.72 -8.44 -25.26
CA ASN A 507 20.11 -8.04 -25.15
C ASN A 507 20.97 -8.80 -26.17
N ASN A 508 22.29 -8.75 -26.02
CA ASN A 508 23.25 -9.40 -26.89
C ASN A 508 24.06 -10.51 -26.19
N PHE A 509 23.49 -11.11 -25.11
CA PHE A 509 24.18 -12.15 -24.35
C PHE A 509 24.42 -13.40 -25.20
N SER A 510 25.58 -14.03 -24.99
CA SER A 510 26.03 -15.23 -25.72
C SER A 510 26.54 -16.30 -24.76
N GLY A 511 27.02 -17.40 -25.28
CA GLY A 511 27.49 -18.50 -24.45
C GLY A 511 26.36 -19.38 -23.94
N LYS A 512 26.62 -20.14 -22.88
CA LYS A 512 25.68 -21.12 -22.30
C LYS A 512 24.93 -20.52 -21.13
N ILE A 513 23.70 -21.01 -20.91
CA ILE A 513 22.96 -20.72 -19.67
C ILE A 513 23.75 -21.31 -18.49
N PRO A 514 24.04 -20.53 -17.44
CA PRO A 514 24.78 -21.02 -16.28
C PRO A 514 24.04 -22.17 -15.56
N HIS A 515 24.78 -23.25 -15.22
CA HIS A 515 24.23 -24.38 -14.47
C HIS A 515 23.67 -23.98 -13.09
N CYS A 516 24.15 -22.91 -12.53
CA CYS A 516 23.79 -22.40 -11.21
C CYS A 516 22.63 -21.41 -11.19
N LEU A 517 21.86 -21.29 -12.25
CA LEU A 517 20.52 -20.68 -12.18
C LEU A 517 19.57 -21.50 -11.28
N ASP A 518 20.14 -22.20 -10.35
CA ASP A 518 19.49 -22.89 -9.26
C ASP A 518 19.24 -21.89 -8.12
N MET A 519 18.22 -21.04 -8.32
CA MET A 519 17.89 -19.94 -7.42
C MET A 519 17.31 -20.48 -6.12
N THR A 520 18.13 -20.57 -5.08
CA THR A 520 17.77 -21.20 -3.81
C THR A 520 16.57 -20.55 -3.09
N ALA A 521 16.24 -19.28 -3.40
CA ALA A 521 15.01 -18.65 -2.90
C ALA A 521 13.74 -19.33 -3.43
N LEU A 522 13.84 -20.09 -4.53
CA LEU A 522 12.73 -20.81 -5.15
C LEU A 522 12.67 -22.28 -4.70
N HIS A 523 13.57 -22.69 -3.78
CA HIS A 523 13.59 -23.99 -3.11
C HIS A 523 13.13 -23.86 -1.66
N GLY A 524 12.23 -24.70 -1.19
CA GLY A 524 11.97 -24.95 0.21
C GLY A 524 10.97 -24.06 0.94
N ASP A 525 10.68 -24.42 2.18
CA ASP A 525 9.69 -23.81 3.04
C ASP A 525 10.07 -22.39 3.50
N PHE A 526 9.30 -21.41 3.07
CA PHE A 526 9.28 -20.09 3.67
C PHE A 526 8.42 -20.09 4.95
N SER A 527 8.89 -20.73 6.02
CA SER A 527 8.24 -20.61 7.34
C SER A 527 8.79 -19.45 8.18
N THR A 528 9.77 -18.66 7.70
CA THR A 528 10.48 -17.67 8.54
C THR A 528 10.86 -16.36 7.88
N ALA A 529 10.25 -15.97 6.75
CA ALA A 529 10.35 -14.61 6.27
C ALA A 529 9.02 -13.86 6.49
N THR A 530 8.64 -13.70 7.75
CA THR A 530 7.87 -12.51 8.12
C THR A 530 8.77 -11.34 7.81
N GLU A 531 8.49 -10.60 6.71
CA GLU A 531 8.93 -9.22 6.66
C GLU A 531 8.49 -8.60 7.98
N PRO A 532 9.38 -7.85 8.67
CA PRO A 532 8.94 -7.11 9.83
C PRO A 532 7.79 -6.23 9.33
N MET A 533 6.57 -6.45 9.84
CA MET A 533 5.53 -5.43 9.76
C MET A 533 6.23 -4.15 10.17
N ARG A 534 6.38 -3.20 9.23
CA ARG A 534 6.85 -1.86 9.60
C ARG A 534 5.90 -1.42 10.71
N ASN A 535 6.44 -1.25 11.89
CA ASN A 535 5.70 -0.69 13.01
C ASN A 535 5.07 0.59 12.46
N GLU A 536 3.74 0.62 12.40
CA GLU A 536 3.02 1.87 12.19
C GLU A 536 3.56 2.82 13.24
N GLU A 537 4.09 3.96 12.81
CA GLU A 537 4.53 4.98 13.77
C GLU A 537 3.31 5.37 14.60
N MET A 538 3.36 5.11 15.89
CA MET A 538 2.30 5.43 16.82
C MET A 538 2.44 6.87 17.29
N VAL A 539 1.34 7.62 17.32
CA VAL A 539 1.28 8.93 18.00
C VAL A 539 1.04 8.66 19.47
N GLU A 540 1.94 9.12 20.30
CA GLU A 540 1.75 9.07 21.74
C GLU A 540 0.92 10.26 22.18
N PHE A 541 -0.18 9.98 22.84
CA PHE A 541 -1.08 10.95 23.43
C PHE A 541 -1.03 10.83 24.96
N THR A 542 -0.77 11.92 25.65
CA THR A 542 -0.62 11.91 27.12
C THR A 542 -1.84 12.56 27.74
N THR A 543 -2.69 11.79 28.41
CA THR A 543 -3.59 12.30 29.44
C THR A 543 -2.88 12.34 30.80
N LYS A 544 -3.49 12.96 31.80
CA LYS A 544 -2.88 13.32 33.08
C LYS A 544 -1.84 12.36 33.67
N ASN A 545 -1.84 11.06 33.33
CA ASN A 545 -0.87 10.06 33.80
C ASN A 545 -0.64 8.88 32.85
N THR A 546 -1.19 8.88 31.64
CA THR A 546 -1.12 7.71 30.74
C THR A 546 -0.85 8.15 29.31
N ILE A 547 0.14 7.51 28.69
CA ILE A 547 0.49 7.71 27.29
C ILE A 547 -0.35 6.73 26.46
N TYR A 548 -1.17 7.23 25.55
CA TYR A 548 -1.90 6.43 24.59
C TYR A 548 -1.22 6.54 23.23
N SER A 549 -1.02 5.42 22.58
CA SER A 549 -0.42 5.39 21.26
C SER A 549 -1.50 5.09 20.22
N TYR A 550 -1.69 5.98 19.26
CA TYR A 550 -2.53 5.75 18.08
C TYR A 550 -1.66 5.47 16.86
N PRO A 551 -2.11 4.61 15.92
CA PRO A 551 -1.45 4.54 14.63
C PRO A 551 -1.45 5.94 14.01
N LYS A 552 -0.27 6.45 13.70
CA LYS A 552 -0.10 7.73 13.02
C LYS A 552 -0.67 7.59 11.60
N SER A 553 -1.95 7.91 11.41
CA SER A 553 -2.53 8.07 10.07
C SER A 553 -1.90 9.24 9.29
N VAL A 554 -1.00 9.96 9.95
CA VAL A 554 -0.41 11.23 9.53
C VAL A 554 0.92 11.07 8.80
N ALA A 555 1.61 9.91 8.87
CA ALA A 555 2.77 9.70 8.02
C ALA A 555 2.29 9.25 6.63
N PRO A 556 2.49 10.07 5.57
CA PRO A 556 2.16 9.64 4.21
C PRO A 556 2.93 8.35 3.92
N MET A 557 2.21 7.30 3.52
CA MET A 557 2.82 6.01 3.22
C MET A 557 3.85 6.17 2.09
N ARG A 558 4.99 5.51 2.24
CA ARG A 558 5.93 5.32 1.13
C ARG A 558 5.18 4.59 0.02
N LYS A 559 5.26 5.09 -1.23
CA LYS A 559 4.65 4.40 -2.38
C LYS A 559 5.20 2.97 -2.44
N GLU A 560 4.32 1.98 -2.61
CA GLU A 560 4.72 0.58 -2.72
C GLU A 560 5.65 0.39 -3.93
N GLU A 561 6.63 -0.48 -3.78
CA GLU A 561 7.56 -0.84 -4.86
C GLU A 561 6.80 -1.47 -6.03
N THR A 562 7.12 -1.06 -7.24
CA THR A 562 6.57 -1.62 -8.48
C THR A 562 7.72 -2.18 -9.32
N VAL A 563 7.58 -3.42 -9.79
CA VAL A 563 8.50 -4.04 -10.74
C VAL A 563 7.70 -4.49 -11.96
N GLU A 564 8.13 -4.08 -13.16
CA GLU A 564 7.55 -4.51 -14.42
C GLU A 564 8.22 -5.81 -14.87
N PHE A 565 7.43 -6.83 -15.18
CA PHE A 565 7.93 -8.10 -15.69
C PHE A 565 6.97 -8.72 -16.71
N THR A 566 7.54 -9.30 -17.75
CA THR A 566 6.76 -9.92 -18.84
C THR A 566 6.41 -11.36 -18.52
N THR A 567 5.11 -11.65 -18.41
CA THR A 567 4.57 -13.00 -18.31
C THR A 567 3.43 -13.16 -19.31
N LYS A 568 3.18 -14.40 -19.76
CA LYS A 568 2.05 -14.70 -20.64
C LYS A 568 2.00 -13.80 -21.90
N LYS A 569 3.17 -13.41 -22.43
CA LYS A 569 3.37 -12.51 -23.58
C LYS A 569 2.91 -11.06 -23.34
N THR A 570 2.70 -10.66 -22.09
CA THR A 570 2.31 -9.30 -21.72
C THR A 570 3.15 -8.84 -20.55
N SER A 571 3.57 -7.58 -20.57
CA SER A 571 4.28 -6.94 -19.45
C SER A 571 3.27 -6.43 -18.45
N TYR A 572 3.46 -6.76 -17.18
CA TYR A 572 2.61 -6.35 -16.07
C TYR A 572 3.43 -5.66 -14.98
N PRO A 573 2.94 -4.54 -14.42
CA PRO A 573 3.49 -3.94 -13.23
C PRO A 573 3.02 -4.71 -11.98
N TYR A 574 3.94 -5.33 -11.27
CA TYR A 574 3.67 -6.04 -10.02
C TYR A 574 3.99 -5.15 -8.83
N GLN A 575 3.07 -5.02 -7.88
CA GLN A 575 3.15 -4.08 -6.76
C GLN A 575 2.87 -4.76 -5.42
N GLY A 576 3.53 -4.28 -4.35
CA GLY A 576 3.24 -4.65 -2.98
C GLY A 576 3.33 -6.15 -2.72
N ARG A 577 2.31 -6.72 -2.07
CA ARG A 577 2.29 -8.14 -1.72
C ARG A 577 2.34 -9.08 -2.93
N ILE A 578 1.81 -8.67 -4.07
CA ILE A 578 1.83 -9.51 -5.28
C ILE A 578 3.27 -9.73 -5.74
N LEU A 579 4.12 -8.70 -5.63
CA LEU A 579 5.53 -8.79 -5.97
C LEU A 579 6.27 -9.87 -5.14
N THR A 580 5.85 -10.10 -3.89
CA THR A 580 6.46 -11.13 -3.03
C THR A 580 6.16 -12.57 -3.47
N TYR A 581 5.11 -12.78 -4.27
CA TYR A 581 4.75 -14.09 -4.84
C TYR A 581 5.35 -14.32 -6.22
N MET A 582 5.70 -13.24 -6.94
CA MET A 582 6.23 -13.36 -8.30
C MET A 582 7.65 -13.92 -8.32
N SER A 583 7.88 -14.82 -9.27
CA SER A 583 9.19 -15.38 -9.56
C SER A 583 9.28 -15.73 -11.04
N GLY A 584 10.40 -15.42 -11.68
CA GLY A 584 10.55 -15.63 -13.09
C GLY A 584 11.98 -15.49 -13.59
N VAL A 585 12.22 -16.15 -14.72
CA VAL A 585 13.46 -16.05 -15.50
C VAL A 585 13.09 -15.73 -16.95
N ASP A 586 13.50 -14.54 -17.41
CA ASP A 586 13.38 -14.17 -18.83
C ASP A 586 14.78 -13.90 -19.41
N LEU A 587 15.21 -14.79 -20.31
CA LEU A 587 16.45 -14.70 -21.07
C LEU A 587 16.17 -14.62 -22.58
N SER A 588 14.95 -14.31 -22.97
CA SER A 588 14.53 -14.31 -24.37
C SER A 588 15.24 -13.23 -25.21
N CYS A 589 15.17 -13.38 -26.51
CA CYS A 589 15.73 -12.42 -27.45
C CYS A 589 17.21 -12.10 -27.19
N ASN A 590 18.06 -13.16 -27.15
CA ASN A 590 19.50 -13.12 -26.97
C ASN A 590 20.21 -14.03 -27.99
N LYS A 591 21.52 -14.25 -27.81
CA LYS A 591 22.33 -15.15 -28.66
C LYS A 591 22.84 -16.37 -27.86
N LEU A 592 22.09 -16.81 -26.86
CA LEU A 592 22.46 -17.93 -26.02
C LEU A 592 22.51 -19.24 -26.79
N THR A 593 23.47 -20.08 -26.48
CA THR A 593 23.77 -21.35 -27.18
C THR A 593 23.91 -22.51 -26.20
N GLY A 594 24.02 -23.73 -26.75
CA GLY A 594 24.17 -24.96 -25.95
C GLY A 594 22.85 -25.48 -25.43
N GLU A 595 22.91 -26.45 -24.55
CA GLU A 595 21.73 -27.12 -23.99
C GLU A 595 21.14 -26.36 -22.81
N ILE A 596 19.82 -26.52 -22.60
CA ILE A 596 19.13 -26.00 -21.42
C ILE A 596 19.56 -26.85 -20.21
N PRO A 597 20.13 -26.25 -19.17
CA PRO A 597 20.55 -26.99 -17.98
C PRO A 597 19.38 -27.68 -17.27
N HIS A 598 19.55 -28.99 -16.96
CA HIS A 598 18.51 -29.74 -16.24
C HIS A 598 18.24 -29.20 -14.82
N GLN A 599 19.19 -28.48 -14.24
CA GLN A 599 19.06 -27.81 -12.94
C GLN A 599 17.95 -26.78 -12.89
N ILE A 600 17.53 -26.19 -14.02
CA ILE A 600 16.39 -25.27 -14.07
C ILE A 600 15.10 -25.94 -13.56
N GLY A 601 14.97 -27.28 -13.76
CA GLY A 601 13.86 -28.04 -13.21
C GLY A 601 13.80 -28.09 -11.67
N ASN A 602 14.84 -27.65 -10.97
CA ASN A 602 14.85 -27.54 -9.51
C ASN A 602 14.09 -26.27 -9.01
N LEU A 603 13.77 -25.32 -9.90
CA LEU A 603 13.05 -24.09 -9.56
C LEU A 603 11.55 -24.34 -9.36
N THR A 604 11.19 -25.21 -8.43
CA THR A 604 9.81 -25.72 -8.26
C THR A 604 8.75 -24.65 -8.02
N ARG A 605 9.15 -23.44 -7.59
CA ARG A 605 8.27 -22.30 -7.31
C ARG A 605 8.32 -21.18 -8.36
N ILE A 606 8.95 -21.42 -9.49
CA ILE A 606 8.97 -20.43 -10.57
C ILE A 606 7.60 -20.32 -11.24
N HIS A 607 7.14 -19.10 -11.53
CA HIS A 607 5.88 -18.86 -12.20
C HIS A 607 6.04 -18.60 -13.71
N ALA A 608 7.21 -18.07 -14.13
CA ALA A 608 7.47 -17.79 -15.54
C ALA A 608 8.90 -18.15 -15.94
N LEU A 609 9.03 -18.86 -17.07
CA LEU A 609 10.31 -19.17 -17.72
C LEU A 609 10.18 -18.87 -19.20
N ASN A 610 10.95 -17.89 -19.66
CA ASN A 610 11.03 -17.49 -21.06
C ASN A 610 12.47 -17.61 -21.58
N LEU A 611 12.72 -18.54 -22.49
CA LEU A 611 14.01 -18.74 -23.16
C LEU A 611 13.87 -18.58 -24.69
N SER A 612 12.78 -18.01 -25.16
CA SER A 612 12.47 -17.88 -26.58
C SER A 612 13.47 -16.99 -27.33
N TYR A 613 13.50 -17.12 -28.65
CA TYR A 613 14.36 -16.31 -29.52
C TYR A 613 15.85 -16.33 -29.11
N ASN A 614 16.42 -17.55 -29.08
CA ASN A 614 17.83 -17.82 -28.82
C ASN A 614 18.37 -18.87 -29.82
N ASN A 615 19.62 -19.33 -29.63
CA ASN A 615 20.25 -20.40 -30.43
C ASN A 615 20.44 -21.67 -29.59
N LEU A 616 19.53 -21.95 -28.66
CA LEU A 616 19.61 -23.10 -27.75
C LEU A 616 19.43 -24.40 -28.53
N THR A 617 20.17 -25.44 -28.13
CA THR A 617 20.19 -26.76 -28.76
C THR A 617 19.91 -27.86 -27.74
N GLY A 618 19.91 -29.14 -28.20
CA GLY A 618 19.64 -30.28 -27.31
C GLY A 618 18.14 -30.46 -27.04
N SER A 619 17.84 -31.33 -26.08
CA SER A 619 16.46 -31.70 -25.77
C SER A 619 15.88 -30.82 -24.63
N ILE A 620 14.54 -30.70 -24.59
CA ILE A 620 13.84 -30.14 -23.44
C ILE A 620 14.12 -31.03 -22.23
N PRO A 621 14.64 -30.48 -21.11
CA PRO A 621 14.94 -31.27 -19.93
C PRO A 621 13.70 -31.99 -19.36
N TRP A 622 13.81 -33.29 -19.08
CA TRP A 622 12.72 -34.04 -18.45
C TRP A 622 12.36 -33.49 -17.05
N THR A 623 13.31 -32.82 -16.37
CA THR A 623 13.14 -32.21 -15.04
C THR A 623 12.17 -31.04 -15.05
N PHE A 624 11.74 -30.52 -16.21
CA PHE A 624 10.76 -29.45 -16.29
C PHE A 624 9.39 -29.84 -15.74
N SER A 625 9.07 -31.14 -15.68
CA SER A 625 7.88 -31.62 -14.97
C SER A 625 7.85 -31.30 -13.47
N ASN A 626 8.99 -30.93 -12.87
CA ASN A 626 9.08 -30.55 -11.47
C ASN A 626 8.71 -29.07 -11.21
N LEU A 627 8.49 -28.28 -12.25
CA LEU A 627 8.12 -26.85 -12.14
C LEU A 627 6.64 -26.69 -11.76
N GLU A 628 6.26 -27.17 -10.57
CA GLU A 628 4.87 -27.35 -10.15
C GLU A 628 4.02 -26.06 -10.21
N GLN A 629 4.63 -24.89 -10.00
CA GLN A 629 3.95 -23.58 -9.95
C GLN A 629 4.05 -22.79 -11.25
N ILE A 630 4.67 -23.34 -12.28
CA ILE A 630 4.86 -22.60 -13.53
C ILE A 630 3.53 -22.32 -14.25
N GLU A 631 3.33 -21.03 -14.56
CA GLU A 631 2.16 -20.54 -15.29
C GLU A 631 2.48 -20.21 -16.76
N SER A 632 3.75 -19.86 -17.04
CA SER A 632 4.17 -19.47 -18.39
C SER A 632 5.52 -20.10 -18.73
N LEU A 633 5.56 -20.91 -19.81
CA LEU A 633 6.76 -21.55 -20.34
C LEU A 633 6.87 -21.28 -21.82
N ASP A 634 7.85 -20.45 -22.24
CA ASP A 634 8.13 -20.17 -23.64
C ASP A 634 9.57 -20.57 -24.03
N LEU A 635 9.69 -21.57 -24.90
CA LEU A 635 10.93 -22.10 -25.46
C LEU A 635 10.98 -21.91 -26.98
N SER A 636 10.06 -21.13 -27.55
CA SER A 636 9.91 -20.97 -28.99
C SER A 636 11.12 -20.30 -29.65
N HIS A 637 11.24 -20.43 -30.97
CA HIS A 637 12.32 -19.80 -31.76
C HIS A 637 13.72 -20.13 -31.23
N ASN A 638 14.04 -21.44 -31.22
CA ASN A 638 15.34 -22.00 -30.86
C ASN A 638 15.74 -23.15 -31.81
N ASN A 639 16.84 -23.84 -31.53
CA ASN A 639 17.30 -25.02 -32.25
C ASN A 639 17.13 -26.30 -31.46
N LEU A 640 16.13 -26.35 -30.55
CA LEU A 640 15.88 -27.53 -29.70
C LEU A 640 15.47 -28.73 -30.54
N ASN A 641 15.95 -29.91 -30.14
CA ASN A 641 15.68 -31.17 -30.86
C ASN A 641 15.18 -32.27 -29.91
N GLY A 642 15.01 -33.48 -30.47
CA GLY A 642 14.51 -34.60 -29.64
C GLY A 642 13.01 -34.54 -29.42
N LYS A 643 12.51 -35.26 -28.43
CA LYS A 643 11.08 -35.36 -28.10
C LYS A 643 10.69 -34.42 -27.01
N ILE A 644 9.45 -33.92 -27.02
CA ILE A 644 8.86 -33.24 -25.85
C ILE A 644 8.64 -34.29 -24.75
N PRO A 645 9.15 -34.11 -23.53
CA PRO A 645 8.93 -35.04 -22.42
C PRO A 645 7.44 -35.21 -22.13
N GLN A 646 6.92 -36.43 -22.07
CA GLN A 646 5.49 -36.68 -21.86
C GLN A 646 5.01 -36.26 -20.46
N ASN A 647 5.85 -36.34 -19.44
CA ASN A 647 5.57 -35.92 -18.07
C ASN A 647 5.41 -34.39 -17.89
N ILE A 648 5.65 -33.60 -18.96
CA ILE A 648 5.36 -32.15 -18.93
C ILE A 648 3.86 -31.87 -18.75
N THR A 649 2.99 -32.87 -19.04
CA THR A 649 1.54 -32.78 -18.80
C THR A 649 1.15 -32.71 -17.32
N ASP A 650 2.09 -32.96 -16.40
CA ASP A 650 1.88 -32.85 -14.96
C ASP A 650 1.91 -31.39 -14.46
N LEU A 651 2.20 -30.41 -15.34
CA LEU A 651 2.21 -28.98 -15.02
C LEU A 651 0.80 -28.40 -15.01
N PHE A 652 0.07 -28.59 -13.92
CA PHE A 652 -1.35 -28.21 -13.81
C PHE A 652 -1.60 -26.70 -13.72
N CYS A 653 -0.60 -25.89 -13.37
CA CYS A 653 -0.71 -24.42 -13.28
C CYS A 653 -0.46 -23.73 -14.63
N LEU A 654 0.01 -24.45 -15.65
CA LEU A 654 0.50 -23.89 -16.90
C LEU A 654 -0.64 -23.25 -17.72
N ALA A 655 -0.58 -21.94 -17.89
CA ALA A 655 -1.56 -21.16 -18.67
C ALA A 655 -1.05 -20.80 -20.08
N VAL A 656 0.27 -20.65 -20.23
CA VAL A 656 0.93 -20.37 -21.52
C VAL A 656 2.04 -21.37 -21.75
N PHE A 657 2.01 -22.02 -22.93
CA PHE A 657 3.05 -22.95 -23.37
C PHE A 657 3.39 -22.69 -24.82
N SER A 658 4.67 -22.61 -25.15
CA SER A 658 5.14 -22.51 -26.53
C SER A 658 6.48 -23.21 -26.73
N VAL A 659 6.52 -24.08 -27.72
CA VAL A 659 7.75 -24.71 -28.24
C VAL A 659 7.84 -24.53 -29.76
N ALA A 660 7.08 -23.59 -30.31
CA ALA A 660 7.01 -23.30 -31.72
C ALA A 660 8.37 -22.93 -32.31
N TYR A 661 8.56 -23.18 -33.61
CA TYR A 661 9.80 -22.81 -34.33
C TYR A 661 11.07 -23.37 -33.70
N ASN A 662 11.13 -24.70 -33.58
CA ASN A 662 12.27 -25.49 -33.14
C ASN A 662 12.52 -26.69 -34.11
N ASN A 663 13.36 -27.61 -33.75
CA ASN A 663 13.63 -28.85 -34.49
C ASN A 663 13.16 -30.10 -33.71
N LEU A 664 12.09 -29.96 -32.96
CA LEU A 664 11.52 -31.04 -32.14
C LEU A 664 10.87 -32.11 -32.99
N SER A 665 10.86 -33.35 -32.50
CA SER A 665 10.38 -34.54 -33.23
C SER A 665 9.46 -35.42 -32.39
N GLY A 666 8.75 -36.32 -33.04
CA GLY A 666 7.87 -37.28 -32.39
C GLY A 666 6.46 -36.74 -32.13
N LYS A 667 5.73 -37.36 -31.22
CA LYS A 667 4.35 -37.01 -30.90
C LYS A 667 4.27 -35.84 -29.94
N THR A 668 3.34 -34.92 -30.17
CA THR A 668 2.93 -33.87 -29.22
C THR A 668 2.48 -34.51 -27.90
N PRO A 669 2.58 -33.82 -26.75
CA PRO A 669 2.03 -34.28 -25.50
C PRO A 669 0.54 -34.60 -25.58
N GLU A 670 0.07 -35.49 -24.72
CA GLU A 670 -1.34 -35.85 -24.69
C GLU A 670 -2.20 -34.64 -24.27
N ARG A 671 -3.37 -34.49 -24.92
CA ARG A 671 -4.29 -33.37 -24.65
C ARG A 671 -5.11 -33.60 -23.39
N ILE A 672 -4.41 -33.73 -22.25
CA ILE A 672 -5.02 -33.88 -20.93
C ILE A 672 -4.74 -32.63 -20.08
N ALA A 673 -5.59 -32.35 -19.11
CA ALA A 673 -5.52 -31.18 -18.23
C ALA A 673 -5.26 -29.89 -19.01
N GLN A 674 -4.29 -29.07 -18.64
CA GLN A 674 -3.95 -27.80 -19.32
C GLN A 674 -3.50 -27.97 -20.77
N PHE A 675 -2.87 -29.11 -21.09
CA PHE A 675 -2.41 -29.41 -22.46
C PHE A 675 -3.56 -29.63 -23.47
N GLY A 676 -4.80 -29.80 -23.00
CA GLY A 676 -6.00 -29.76 -23.80
C GLY A 676 -6.33 -28.41 -24.43
N THR A 677 -5.83 -27.32 -23.81
CA THR A 677 -6.13 -25.92 -24.21
C THR A 677 -5.13 -25.34 -25.22
N PHE A 678 -3.92 -25.94 -25.34
CA PHE A 678 -2.89 -25.39 -26.23
C PHE A 678 -3.19 -25.76 -27.68
N GLU A 679 -3.15 -24.76 -28.56
CA GLU A 679 -3.47 -24.84 -29.95
C GLU A 679 -2.24 -25.13 -30.83
N GLU A 680 -2.44 -25.24 -32.14
CA GLU A 680 -1.38 -25.47 -33.14
C GLU A 680 -0.26 -24.43 -33.02
N SER A 681 -0.57 -23.17 -32.72
CA SER A 681 0.38 -22.08 -32.57
C SER A 681 1.46 -22.34 -31.51
N SER A 682 1.18 -23.16 -30.51
CA SER A 682 2.15 -23.55 -29.46
C SER A 682 3.23 -24.52 -29.96
N TYR A 683 3.00 -25.23 -31.08
CA TYR A 683 3.82 -26.32 -31.61
C TYR A 683 4.32 -26.10 -33.03
N GLN A 684 3.71 -25.17 -33.78
CA GLN A 684 4.00 -24.93 -35.20
C GLN A 684 5.51 -24.67 -35.45
N GLY A 685 5.93 -24.86 -36.72
CA GLY A 685 7.33 -24.61 -37.07
C GLY A 685 8.31 -25.71 -36.60
N ASN A 686 7.80 -26.90 -36.19
CA ASN A 686 8.58 -28.09 -35.91
C ASN A 686 8.36 -29.17 -36.96
N PRO A 687 9.20 -29.28 -37.99
CA PRO A 687 8.93 -30.13 -39.15
C PRO A 687 8.77 -31.64 -38.84
N LEU A 688 9.41 -32.10 -37.76
CA LEU A 688 9.43 -33.50 -37.35
C LEU A 688 8.43 -33.86 -36.25
N LEU A 689 7.65 -32.88 -35.77
CA LEU A 689 6.62 -33.06 -34.77
C LEU A 689 5.29 -33.48 -35.42
N CYS A 690 4.51 -34.32 -34.75
CA CYS A 690 3.24 -34.85 -35.26
C CYS A 690 2.21 -35.07 -34.15
N GLY A 691 0.97 -35.24 -34.49
CA GLY A 691 -0.13 -35.44 -33.52
C GLY A 691 -0.90 -34.19 -33.19
N LEU A 692 -2.10 -34.32 -32.61
CA LEU A 692 -2.95 -33.18 -32.24
C LEU A 692 -2.25 -32.22 -31.29
N PRO A 693 -2.41 -30.90 -31.44
CA PRO A 693 -3.29 -30.17 -32.35
C PRO A 693 -2.71 -29.90 -33.75
N LEU A 694 -1.51 -30.41 -34.04
CA LEU A 694 -0.93 -30.25 -35.37
C LEU A 694 -1.70 -31.06 -36.42
N PRO A 695 -1.82 -30.55 -37.65
CA PRO A 695 -2.52 -31.27 -38.74
C PRO A 695 -1.78 -32.53 -39.19
N LYS A 696 -0.47 -32.66 -38.87
CA LYS A 696 0.37 -33.79 -39.28
C LYS A 696 0.13 -35.01 -38.36
N SER A 697 -0.42 -36.08 -38.95
CA SER A 697 -0.62 -37.37 -38.28
C SER A 697 0.69 -38.14 -38.09
N CYS A 698 0.86 -38.82 -36.92
CA CYS A 698 2.02 -39.67 -36.65
C CYS A 698 1.81 -41.04 -37.29
N GLY A 699 2.62 -41.40 -38.27
CA GLY A 699 2.60 -42.75 -38.87
C GLY A 699 2.29 -42.79 -40.37
N SER A 700 2.18 -41.68 -41.09
CA SER A 700 2.04 -41.66 -42.56
C SER A 700 3.42 -41.43 -43.21
N PRO A 701 3.88 -42.29 -44.15
CA PRO A 701 5.03 -41.94 -44.98
C PRO A 701 4.70 -40.72 -45.87
N PRO A 702 5.69 -39.96 -46.34
CA PRO A 702 5.43 -38.78 -47.14
C PRO A 702 4.78 -39.16 -48.45
N LEU A 703 3.53 -38.80 -48.65
CA LEU A 703 2.84 -38.91 -49.93
C LEU A 703 3.37 -37.81 -50.85
N ALA A 704 3.81 -38.26 -52.05
CA ALA A 704 4.18 -37.38 -53.15
C ALA A 704 3.00 -36.47 -53.56
N PRO A 705 3.26 -35.27 -54.11
CA PRO A 705 2.21 -34.32 -54.41
C PRO A 705 1.28 -34.86 -55.47
N LYS A 706 0.02 -35.10 -55.15
CA LYS A 706 -1.05 -35.29 -56.09
C LYS A 706 -1.62 -33.95 -56.52
N ALA A 707 -1.76 -33.81 -57.84
CA ALA A 707 -2.35 -32.69 -58.53
C ALA A 707 -3.79 -32.41 -58.02
N ALA A 708 -4.10 -31.13 -58.01
CA ALA A 708 -5.42 -30.60 -57.65
C ALA A 708 -6.51 -31.18 -58.53
N THR A 709 -7.57 -31.72 -57.99
CA THR A 709 -8.89 -31.77 -58.53
C THR A 709 -9.81 -31.10 -57.52
N ASP A 710 -10.41 -30.01 -58.01
CA ASP A 710 -11.50 -29.30 -57.37
C ASP A 710 -12.66 -30.25 -57.05
N ASN A 711 -13.03 -30.34 -55.80
CA ASN A 711 -14.40 -30.56 -55.33
C ASN A 711 -14.55 -29.89 -53.98
N ASP A 712 -15.22 -28.75 -54.03
CA ASP A 712 -15.75 -28.06 -52.86
C ASP A 712 -16.77 -28.98 -52.17
N GLU A 713 -16.42 -29.51 -50.99
CA GLU A 713 -17.37 -29.84 -49.95
C GLU A 713 -17.05 -29.01 -48.72
N ASP A 714 -17.90 -28.01 -48.51
CA ASP A 714 -17.94 -27.17 -47.30
C ASP A 714 -18.06 -28.06 -46.04
N ILE A 715 -16.95 -28.34 -45.38
CA ILE A 715 -16.96 -28.84 -44.00
C ILE A 715 -17.13 -27.62 -43.11
N ASN A 716 -18.39 -27.27 -42.87
CA ASN A 716 -18.76 -26.33 -41.79
C ASN A 716 -18.29 -26.91 -40.45
N PHE A 717 -17.13 -26.48 -39.95
CA PHE A 717 -16.51 -26.95 -38.72
C PHE A 717 -17.24 -26.47 -37.45
N MET A 718 -18.24 -25.61 -37.59
CA MET A 718 -19.10 -25.15 -36.49
C MET A 718 -20.49 -24.86 -37.03
N ASP A 719 -21.51 -25.51 -36.45
CA ASP A 719 -22.90 -25.14 -36.72
C ASP A 719 -23.12 -23.72 -36.19
N MET A 720 -23.10 -22.75 -37.09
CA MET A 720 -23.19 -21.33 -36.80
C MET A 720 -24.50 -20.98 -36.09
N ASP A 721 -25.57 -21.75 -36.29
CA ASP A 721 -26.83 -21.53 -35.61
C ASP A 721 -26.74 -21.93 -34.13
N ILE A 722 -26.07 -23.04 -33.81
CA ILE A 722 -25.80 -23.44 -32.42
C ILE A 722 -24.84 -22.45 -31.76
N PHE A 723 -23.83 -21.97 -32.49
CA PHE A 723 -22.92 -20.93 -31.99
C PHE A 723 -23.68 -19.65 -31.64
N TYR A 724 -24.50 -19.12 -32.54
CA TYR A 724 -25.27 -17.90 -32.30
C TYR A 724 -26.28 -18.06 -31.18
N ILE A 725 -26.92 -19.22 -31.04
CA ILE A 725 -27.83 -19.47 -29.90
C ILE A 725 -27.09 -19.53 -28.60
N SER A 726 -25.96 -20.25 -28.49
CA SER A 726 -25.18 -20.37 -27.28
C SER A 726 -24.54 -19.04 -26.88
N PHE A 727 -24.02 -18.26 -27.84
CA PHE A 727 -23.48 -16.93 -27.66
C PHE A 727 -24.57 -15.97 -27.17
N THR A 728 -25.76 -15.99 -27.77
CA THR A 728 -26.86 -15.11 -27.38
C THR A 728 -27.34 -15.41 -25.97
N VAL A 729 -27.48 -16.69 -25.62
CA VAL A 729 -27.90 -17.11 -24.26
C VAL A 729 -26.83 -16.69 -23.23
N SER A 730 -25.56 -16.93 -23.52
CA SER A 730 -24.46 -16.52 -22.59
C SER A 730 -24.40 -15.00 -22.44
N TYR A 731 -24.58 -14.25 -23.52
CA TYR A 731 -24.60 -12.79 -23.49
C TYR A 731 -25.77 -12.25 -22.65
N ILE A 732 -26.98 -12.83 -22.81
CA ILE A 732 -28.14 -12.44 -21.99
C ILE A 732 -27.89 -12.73 -20.51
N VAL A 733 -27.34 -13.89 -20.18
CA VAL A 733 -27.02 -14.25 -18.77
C VAL A 733 -26.02 -13.26 -18.18
N VAL A 734 -24.95 -12.89 -18.91
CA VAL A 734 -23.96 -11.92 -18.45
C VAL A 734 -24.60 -10.54 -18.25
N VAL A 735 -25.40 -10.06 -19.21
CA VAL A 735 -26.08 -8.76 -19.10
C VAL A 735 -27.06 -8.74 -17.92
N LEU A 736 -27.84 -9.80 -17.72
CA LEU A 736 -28.75 -9.91 -16.57
C LEU A 736 -27.98 -9.95 -15.25
N THR A 737 -26.84 -10.65 -15.19
CA THR A 737 -26.00 -10.70 -13.99
C THR A 737 -25.44 -9.32 -13.65
N ILE A 738 -24.94 -8.60 -14.67
CA ILE A 738 -24.46 -7.22 -14.49
C ILE A 738 -25.62 -6.32 -14.03
N ALA A 739 -26.79 -6.42 -14.65
CA ALA A 739 -27.97 -5.65 -14.28
C ALA A 739 -28.40 -5.90 -12.82
N ILE A 740 -28.40 -7.16 -12.38
CA ILE A 740 -28.71 -7.54 -11.00
C ILE A 740 -27.67 -6.98 -10.02
N VAL A 741 -26.38 -7.10 -10.34
CA VAL A 741 -25.30 -6.56 -9.51
C VAL A 741 -25.42 -5.05 -9.37
N LEU A 742 -25.66 -4.34 -10.46
CA LEU A 742 -25.86 -2.88 -10.45
C LEU A 742 -27.16 -2.46 -9.77
N TYR A 743 -28.20 -3.31 -9.77
CA TYR A 743 -29.44 -3.05 -9.05
C TYR A 743 -29.27 -3.20 -7.53
N VAL A 744 -28.59 -4.26 -7.11
CA VAL A 744 -28.43 -4.62 -5.69
C VAL A 744 -27.35 -3.76 -5.00
N ASN A 745 -26.32 -3.35 -5.73
CA ASN A 745 -25.19 -2.59 -5.16
C ASN A 745 -25.11 -1.16 -5.69
N PRO A 746 -25.57 -0.15 -4.92
CA PRO A 746 -25.58 1.25 -5.34
C PRO A 746 -24.17 1.83 -5.61
N TYR A 747 -23.14 1.31 -4.93
CA TYR A 747 -21.76 1.72 -5.12
C TYR A 747 -21.25 1.30 -6.50
N TRP A 748 -21.40 0.02 -6.87
CA TRP A 748 -21.01 -0.49 -8.19
C TRP A 748 -21.80 0.18 -9.32
N ARG A 749 -23.06 0.50 -9.07
CA ARG A 749 -23.89 1.24 -10.03
C ARG A 749 -23.30 2.63 -10.35
N ARG A 750 -22.92 3.40 -9.33
CA ARG A 750 -22.31 4.75 -9.54
C ARG A 750 -21.00 4.64 -10.28
N THR A 751 -20.08 3.80 -9.80
CA THR A 751 -18.78 3.60 -10.43
C THR A 751 -18.88 3.16 -11.88
N TRP A 752 -19.87 2.32 -12.22
CA TRP A 752 -20.12 1.88 -13.59
C TRP A 752 -20.60 3.03 -14.48
N PHE A 753 -21.56 3.82 -14.02
CA PHE A 753 -22.07 4.94 -14.81
C PHE A 753 -21.02 6.03 -14.99
N ASP A 754 -20.22 6.34 -13.98
CA ASP A 754 -19.10 7.28 -14.06
C ASP A 754 -18.05 6.81 -15.08
N LEU A 755 -17.73 5.51 -15.09
CA LEU A 755 -16.81 4.90 -16.06
C LEU A 755 -17.37 4.98 -17.50
N VAL A 756 -18.65 4.68 -17.69
CA VAL A 756 -19.31 4.76 -19.00
C VAL A 756 -19.36 6.20 -19.49
N GLU A 757 -19.67 7.16 -18.64
CA GLU A 757 -19.69 8.59 -18.97
C GLU A 757 -18.30 9.09 -19.36
N THR A 758 -17.26 8.72 -18.60
CA THR A 758 -15.86 9.02 -18.93
C THR A 758 -15.46 8.44 -20.28
N TRP A 759 -15.84 7.19 -20.54
CA TRP A 759 -15.52 6.52 -21.81
C TRP A 759 -16.26 7.14 -22.98
N MET A 760 -17.55 7.46 -22.83
CA MET A 760 -18.35 8.15 -23.86
C MET A 760 -17.78 9.54 -24.16
N THR A 761 -17.37 10.28 -23.15
CA THR A 761 -16.74 11.60 -23.28
C THR A 761 -15.39 11.48 -24.01
N SER A 762 -14.57 10.50 -23.70
CA SER A 762 -13.31 10.23 -24.39
C SER A 762 -13.53 9.84 -25.86
N CYS A 763 -14.51 8.97 -26.13
CA CYS A 763 -14.89 8.60 -27.51
C CYS A 763 -15.42 9.82 -28.28
N TYR A 764 -16.22 10.66 -27.65
CA TYR A 764 -16.75 11.87 -28.26
C TYR A 764 -15.64 12.84 -28.70
N TYR A 765 -14.66 13.11 -27.80
CA TYR A 765 -13.52 13.96 -28.13
C TYR A 765 -12.61 13.31 -29.17
N PHE A 766 -12.38 12.00 -29.08
CA PHE A 766 -11.62 11.27 -30.09
C PHE A 766 -12.25 11.37 -31.50
N ILE A 767 -13.58 11.28 -31.60
CA ILE A 767 -14.31 11.43 -32.87
C ILE A 767 -14.19 12.88 -33.36
N ILE A 768 -14.34 13.88 -32.50
CA ILE A 768 -14.24 15.29 -32.88
C ILE A 768 -12.83 15.64 -33.37
N ASP A 769 -11.77 15.12 -32.71
CA ASP A 769 -10.40 15.40 -33.10
C ASP A 769 -9.99 14.74 -34.42
N HIS A 770 -10.65 13.65 -34.81
CA HIS A 770 -10.37 12.93 -36.05
C HIS A 770 -11.34 13.24 -37.18
N LEU A 771 -12.34 14.11 -36.97
CA LEU A 771 -13.22 14.57 -38.06
C LEU A 771 -12.46 15.57 -38.97
N PRO A 772 -12.57 15.40 -40.32
CA PRO A 772 -11.99 16.37 -41.25
C PRO A 772 -12.51 17.79 -41.02
N LYS A 773 -11.64 18.78 -41.18
CA LYS A 773 -11.87 20.22 -40.84
C LYS A 773 -13.11 20.89 -41.52
N GLY A 774 -13.94 20.16 -42.24
CA GLY A 774 -15.16 20.64 -42.89
C GLY A 774 -16.47 20.41 -42.14
N PHE A 775 -16.47 19.73 -40.99
CA PHE A 775 -17.68 19.39 -40.21
C PHE A 775 -17.69 19.90 -38.77
N ARG A 776 -16.85 20.88 -38.47
CA ARG A 776 -16.87 21.53 -37.14
C ARG A 776 -17.82 22.73 -37.21
N HIS A 777 -19.09 22.51 -36.87
CA HIS A 777 -20.05 23.57 -36.45
C HIS A 777 -20.74 23.12 -35.18
#